data_e8ff0dd232965bb46343269c6c8e45c6
#
_entry.id   e8ff0dd232965bb46343269c6c8e45c6
#
_cell.length_a   1.000
_cell.length_b   1.000
_cell.length_c   1.000
_cell.angle_alpha   90.00
_cell.angle_beta   90.00
_cell.angle_gamma   90.00
#
_symmetry.space_group_name_H-M   'P 1'
#
loop_
_entity.id
_entity.type
_entity.pdbx_description
1 polymer ?
#
loop_
_entity_poly.entity_id
_entity_poly.type
_entity_poly.pdbx_seq_one_letter_code
_entity_poly.pdbx_strand_id
1 'polypeptide(L)'
;AIQFYIVRKEAHETKDGKKRFTPYSFDPKENKWCPNSWEENRCLYNEDKLKENPDKPVLISEGEKAAAYGSKHYKDYVHVSWSGGSKAVHKTNFQHLKDREVILFPDNDDDGIRAMTHVAKTLIEGEITNNIKIVDVKDLPDGFDIADEPIHQKISIQGTISTAKEFDPDVYEDYWKKIAAAEEKRDIESKVERFLKVYIYVRSVMSFYELWPRKELLNKTQINDWNYAAMKGHSLDRALLKHKNLIKVHSVFTHAGMEPGVVEVKHGQHEAIDQGIYFNTYRPTNIEAEPGDVSAILEYYKWLLGENNWHWIEQYIAYMVQNPGKKVRWAPVIVSVEGGGKGLLASLISSLLGHHNCNTQLQYDQMVNQFSNILMGLQFGIINELDLSSRKNVKQLTNALKKFITDDTLTIELKGRPQIKIPFFCNFIIFSNDGDCLHLTKDSRRYLIIQVKQTQDEINEKLDSGTKDLILDALEFGSDQIKHLLHHFLNVEIKDAKAFQRNAPKTEDFYNIVERSRPDIHRVLDDRLKNNQWPFQFDGKWNQEENEYKTDKETGKQYITNTKYRTKQCFSGMVVASDLYESLIQDPILKKEYITRDLILDWCTENHIPWPNGKPTKQIMLPINTYPRAHLIRDYEVNDEKLSTMTEGQLGSHYYFHTFDTIEHANNSVQYSRNENKQRSPNYKPKQTNFNY
;
A
#
# COMPACT_ATOMS: atom_id res chain seq x y z
N ALA A 1 32.99 45.78 -5.81
CA ALA A 1 32.81 45.02 -7.04
C ALA A 1 31.40 45.22 -7.53
N ILE A 2 31.16 45.36 -8.83
CA ILE A 2 29.84 45.46 -9.42
C ILE A 2 29.17 44.11 -9.23
N GLN A 3 28.02 44.07 -8.56
CA GLN A 3 27.29 42.82 -8.30
C GLN A 3 26.04 42.67 -9.19
N PHE A 4 25.67 43.74 -9.85
CA PHE A 4 24.42 43.82 -10.64
C PHE A 4 24.53 44.94 -11.68
N TYR A 5 24.00 44.72 -12.89
CA TYR A 5 23.78 45.73 -13.90
C TYR A 5 22.57 45.46 -14.77
N ILE A 6 22.05 46.50 -15.40
CA ILE A 6 20.91 46.37 -16.30
C ILE A 6 21.34 46.76 -17.72
N VAL A 7 21.12 45.83 -18.66
CA VAL A 7 21.28 46.14 -20.08
C VAL A 7 19.93 46.69 -20.61
N ARG A 8 19.97 47.93 -21.01
CA ARG A 8 18.83 48.59 -21.68
C ARG A 8 18.98 48.44 -23.19
N LYS A 9 17.95 47.91 -23.85
CA LYS A 9 17.82 47.94 -25.32
C LYS A 9 16.74 48.90 -25.71
N GLU A 10 17.05 49.78 -26.61
CA GLU A 10 16.08 50.74 -27.14
C GLU A 10 15.08 50.07 -28.08
N ALA A 11 13.94 50.79 -28.33
CA ALA A 11 12.84 50.22 -29.13
C ALA A 11 13.29 49.75 -30.55
N HIS A 12 14.21 50.50 -31.15
CA HIS A 12 14.72 50.15 -32.48
C HIS A 12 15.68 48.97 -32.49
N GLU A 13 16.19 48.52 -31.32
CA GLU A 13 17.09 47.38 -31.14
C GLU A 13 16.28 46.10 -30.82
N THR A 14 14.99 46.19 -30.63
CA THR A 14 14.13 45.06 -30.26
C THR A 14 13.20 44.66 -31.41
N LYS A 15 12.94 43.34 -31.55
CA LYS A 15 12.09 42.83 -32.62
C LYS A 15 10.60 43.29 -32.54
N ASP A 16 10.15 43.67 -31.36
CA ASP A 16 8.78 44.06 -31.05
C ASP A 16 8.60 45.60 -30.92
N GLY A 17 9.68 46.36 -31.19
CA GLY A 17 9.64 47.82 -31.11
C GLY A 17 9.45 48.36 -29.70
N LYS A 18 9.69 47.53 -28.65
CA LYS A 18 9.55 47.97 -27.25
C LYS A 18 10.91 48.04 -26.57
N LYS A 19 11.11 49.01 -25.70
CA LYS A 19 12.29 49.08 -24.86
C LYS A 19 12.33 47.86 -23.95
N ARG A 20 13.51 47.23 -23.85
CA ARG A 20 13.74 46.07 -22.96
C ARG A 20 14.85 46.37 -21.98
N PHE A 21 14.62 45.99 -20.73
CA PHE A 21 15.60 46.01 -19.65
C PHE A 21 15.90 44.57 -19.24
N THR A 22 17.14 44.16 -19.37
CA THR A 22 17.56 42.83 -18.96
C THR A 22 18.54 42.99 -17.80
N PRO A 23 18.14 42.59 -16.59
CA PRO A 23 19.04 42.58 -15.43
C PRO A 23 20.05 41.41 -15.52
N TYR A 24 21.26 41.69 -15.07
CA TYR A 24 22.33 40.71 -14.92
C TYR A 24 22.83 40.71 -13.49
N SER A 25 22.89 39.58 -12.85
CA SER A 25 23.55 39.40 -11.56
C SER A 25 24.78 38.50 -11.70
N PHE A 26 25.82 38.77 -10.91
CA PHE A 26 26.99 37.93 -10.87
C PHE A 26 26.77 36.72 -9.98
N ASP A 27 26.91 35.52 -10.54
CA ASP A 27 26.91 34.29 -9.79
C ASP A 27 28.34 33.93 -9.35
N PRO A 28 28.66 34.03 -8.05
CA PRO A 28 30.01 33.76 -7.55
C PRO A 28 30.36 32.27 -7.61
N LYS A 29 29.38 31.35 -7.65
CA LYS A 29 29.64 29.91 -7.74
C LYS A 29 30.06 29.51 -9.15
N GLU A 30 29.39 30.08 -10.14
CA GLU A 30 29.69 29.83 -11.56
C GLU A 30 30.70 30.81 -12.13
N ASN A 31 31.11 31.81 -11.34
CA ASN A 31 32.01 32.90 -11.75
C ASN A 31 31.62 33.57 -13.06
N LYS A 32 30.34 33.80 -13.27
CA LYS A 32 29.79 34.37 -14.50
C LYS A 32 28.60 35.31 -14.25
N TRP A 33 28.37 36.18 -15.24
CA TRP A 33 27.17 37.02 -15.28
C TRP A 33 26.02 36.26 -15.90
N CYS A 34 24.90 36.16 -15.14
CA CYS A 34 23.68 35.52 -15.58
C CYS A 34 22.57 36.55 -15.84
N PRO A 35 21.78 36.39 -16.93
CA PRO A 35 20.61 37.23 -17.16
C PRO A 35 19.51 36.89 -16.16
N ASN A 36 19.66 37.38 -14.96
CA ASN A 36 18.74 37.13 -13.86
C ASN A 36 18.53 38.37 -13.02
N SER A 37 17.34 38.60 -12.53
CA SER A 37 17.09 39.67 -11.57
C SER A 37 17.52 39.22 -10.18
N TRP A 38 18.24 40.04 -9.47
CA TRP A 38 18.48 39.89 -8.06
C TRP A 38 17.14 39.91 -7.32
N GLU A 39 16.79 38.85 -6.61
CA GLU A 39 15.41 38.67 -6.13
C GLU A 39 15.09 39.57 -4.94
N GLU A 40 15.98 39.71 -3.94
CA GLU A 40 15.75 40.47 -2.71
C GLU A 40 17.03 41.21 -2.25
N ASN A 41 16.87 42.19 -1.35
CA ASN A 41 18.00 42.97 -0.79
C ASN A 41 18.88 43.67 -1.87
N ARG A 42 18.22 44.26 -2.88
CA ARG A 42 18.90 44.96 -3.96
C ARG A 42 19.59 46.21 -3.43
N CYS A 43 20.83 46.45 -3.87
CA CYS A 43 21.53 47.69 -3.57
C CYS A 43 20.89 48.88 -4.27
N LEU A 44 21.11 50.05 -3.69
CA LEU A 44 20.75 51.29 -4.33
C LEU A 44 21.76 51.64 -5.45
N TYR A 45 21.25 52.28 -6.51
CA TYR A 45 22.13 52.93 -7.49
C TYR A 45 22.83 54.10 -6.78
N ASN A 46 24.13 54.25 -7.01
CA ASN A 46 25.04 55.20 -6.33
C ASN A 46 25.21 54.98 -4.81
N GLU A 47 24.98 53.77 -4.32
CA GLU A 47 25.13 53.43 -2.90
C GLU A 47 26.59 53.70 -2.38
N ASP A 48 27.59 53.57 -3.24
CA ASP A 48 28.97 53.93 -2.93
C ASP A 48 29.11 55.42 -2.57
N LYS A 49 28.35 56.28 -3.21
CA LYS A 49 28.38 57.74 -2.97
C LYS A 49 27.83 58.11 -1.59
N LEU A 50 26.97 57.29 -0.98
CA LEU A 50 26.51 57.48 0.39
C LEU A 50 27.66 57.43 1.40
N LYS A 51 28.63 56.54 1.19
CA LYS A 51 29.81 56.41 2.06
C LYS A 51 30.79 57.53 1.87
N GLU A 52 30.93 58.02 0.64
CA GLU A 52 31.81 59.15 0.30
C GLU A 52 31.29 60.50 0.82
N ASN A 53 29.97 60.61 1.10
CA ASN A 53 29.33 61.85 1.50
C ASN A 53 28.35 61.59 2.68
N PRO A 54 28.87 61.27 3.88
CA PRO A 54 28.03 60.88 5.02
C PRO A 54 27.08 61.96 5.51
N ASP A 55 27.43 63.22 5.39
CA ASP A 55 26.68 64.37 5.95
C ASP A 55 25.69 65.01 4.97
N LYS A 56 25.72 64.65 3.69
CA LYS A 56 24.83 65.27 2.70
C LYS A 56 23.45 64.62 2.76
N PRO A 57 22.36 65.41 2.57
CA PRO A 57 21.02 64.87 2.37
C PRO A 57 20.99 63.92 1.17
N VAL A 58 20.13 62.90 1.27
CA VAL A 58 19.93 61.90 0.20
C VAL A 58 18.69 62.27 -0.59
N LEU A 59 18.81 62.42 -1.90
CA LEU A 59 17.66 62.59 -2.78
C LEU A 59 17.39 61.28 -3.53
N ILE A 60 16.17 60.74 -3.32
CA ILE A 60 15.73 59.51 -3.96
C ILE A 60 14.83 59.84 -5.13
N SER A 61 15.15 59.35 -6.31
CA SER A 61 14.31 59.38 -7.51
C SER A 61 13.99 57.98 -7.98
N GLU A 62 12.93 57.77 -8.77
CA GLU A 62 12.44 56.47 -9.16
C GLU A 62 13.42 55.68 -10.07
N GLY A 63 14.10 56.37 -10.97
CA GLY A 63 14.97 55.75 -11.98
C GLY A 63 16.43 56.12 -11.87
N GLU A 64 17.32 55.17 -12.28
CA GLU A 64 18.78 55.38 -12.33
C GLU A 64 19.15 56.56 -13.26
N LYS A 65 18.33 56.82 -14.34
CA LYS A 65 18.53 57.95 -15.24
C LYS A 65 18.39 59.29 -14.49
N ALA A 66 17.32 59.38 -13.69
CA ALA A 66 17.04 60.58 -12.89
C ALA A 66 18.11 60.80 -11.81
N ALA A 67 18.52 59.73 -11.10
CA ALA A 67 19.59 59.80 -10.10
C ALA A 67 20.96 60.14 -10.73
N ALA A 68 21.30 59.61 -11.91
CA ALA A 68 22.53 59.89 -12.63
C ALA A 68 22.55 61.36 -13.08
N TYR A 69 21.45 61.89 -13.61
CA TYR A 69 21.31 63.27 -14.01
C TYR A 69 21.45 64.19 -12.78
N GLY A 70 20.74 63.86 -11.69
CA GLY A 70 20.82 64.63 -10.44
C GLY A 70 22.24 64.69 -9.88
N SER A 71 22.94 63.55 -9.82
CA SER A 71 24.32 63.49 -9.34
C SER A 71 25.29 64.38 -10.12
N LYS A 72 25.00 64.60 -11.39
CA LYS A 72 25.86 65.48 -12.26
C LYS A 72 25.56 66.97 -12.01
N HIS A 73 24.30 67.33 -11.79
CA HIS A 73 23.84 68.69 -11.81
C HIS A 73 23.55 69.30 -10.42
N TYR A 74 23.17 68.47 -9.42
CA TYR A 74 22.77 68.91 -8.08
C TYR A 74 23.65 68.29 -6.98
N LYS A 75 24.88 68.79 -6.87
CA LYS A 75 25.94 68.16 -6.02
C LYS A 75 25.74 68.37 -4.51
N ASP A 76 24.75 69.12 -4.09
CA ASP A 76 24.44 69.32 -2.67
C ASP A 76 23.78 68.08 -2.06
N TYR A 77 23.32 67.14 -2.88
CA TYR A 77 22.64 65.92 -2.50
C TYR A 77 23.40 64.69 -2.95
N VAL A 78 23.22 63.57 -2.26
CA VAL A 78 23.58 62.24 -2.76
C VAL A 78 22.35 61.65 -3.48
N HIS A 79 22.42 61.57 -4.79
CA HIS A 79 21.30 61.02 -5.60
C HIS A 79 21.36 59.55 -5.72
N VAL A 80 20.31 58.84 -5.27
CA VAL A 80 20.15 57.39 -5.33
C VAL A 80 18.81 57.03 -5.97
N SER A 81 18.76 55.83 -6.45
CA SER A 81 17.49 55.22 -6.91
C SER A 81 17.51 53.74 -6.65
N TRP A 82 16.39 53.05 -6.83
CA TRP A 82 16.30 51.62 -6.75
C TRP A 82 16.10 51.00 -8.14
N SER A 83 16.40 49.72 -8.27
CA SER A 83 16.30 48.99 -9.52
C SER A 83 14.95 48.30 -9.69
N GLY A 84 14.33 48.42 -10.86
CA GLY A 84 13.14 47.66 -11.25
C GLY A 84 11.81 48.44 -11.18
N GLY A 85 11.86 49.79 -11.08
CA GLY A 85 10.72 50.70 -11.18
C GLY A 85 9.79 50.66 -9.96
N SER A 86 8.67 51.41 -10.03
CA SER A 86 7.72 51.64 -8.94
C SER A 86 7.27 50.37 -8.19
N LYS A 87 7.18 49.22 -8.88
CA LYS A 87 6.73 47.97 -8.30
C LYS A 87 7.82 47.16 -7.56
N ALA A 88 9.08 47.62 -7.57
CA ALA A 88 10.20 46.87 -7.01
C ALA A 88 10.81 47.46 -5.72
N VAL A 89 10.19 48.51 -5.16
CA VAL A 89 10.63 49.15 -3.91
C VAL A 89 10.87 48.13 -2.80
N HIS A 90 9.94 47.18 -2.58
CA HIS A 90 10.02 46.16 -1.54
C HIS A 90 11.20 45.18 -1.66
N LYS A 91 11.91 45.21 -2.80
CA LYS A 91 13.11 44.34 -3.04
C LYS A 91 14.41 45.03 -2.70
N THR A 92 14.36 46.30 -2.30
CA THR A 92 15.52 47.16 -2.12
C THR A 92 15.95 47.26 -0.67
N ASN A 93 17.25 47.21 -0.43
CA ASN A 93 17.83 47.43 0.89
C ASN A 93 18.10 48.90 1.13
N PHE A 94 17.34 49.50 2.02
CA PHE A 94 17.50 50.92 2.37
C PHE A 94 18.33 51.15 3.65
N GLN A 95 18.92 50.15 4.26
CA GLN A 95 19.69 50.24 5.52
C GLN A 95 20.83 51.23 5.47
N HIS A 96 21.40 51.48 4.28
CA HIS A 96 22.47 52.50 4.09
C HIS A 96 21.98 53.95 4.21
N LEU A 97 20.67 54.17 4.36
CA LEU A 97 20.05 55.46 4.61
C LEU A 97 19.79 55.72 6.09
N LYS A 98 20.26 54.85 6.97
CA LYS A 98 20.02 54.94 8.43
C LYS A 98 20.51 56.30 8.95
N ASP A 99 19.58 56.96 9.72
CA ASP A 99 19.75 58.24 10.40
C ASP A 99 20.02 59.43 9.45
N ARG A 100 19.78 59.27 8.15
CA ARG A 100 20.02 60.32 7.14
C ARG A 100 18.74 61.14 6.87
N GLU A 101 18.97 62.42 6.47
CA GLU A 101 17.92 63.22 5.85
C GLU A 101 17.66 62.68 4.44
N VAL A 102 16.39 62.28 4.16
CA VAL A 102 15.98 61.71 2.89
C VAL A 102 14.93 62.65 2.24
N ILE A 103 15.19 63.04 1.00
CA ILE A 103 14.27 63.83 0.18
C ILE A 103 13.75 62.93 -0.93
N LEU A 104 12.44 62.70 -0.96
CA LEU A 104 11.76 61.91 -1.96
C LEU A 104 11.32 62.77 -3.12
N PHE A 105 11.74 62.45 -4.33
CA PHE A 105 11.32 63.16 -5.55
C PHE A 105 10.52 62.16 -6.42
N PRO A 106 9.16 62.17 -6.31
CA PRO A 106 8.32 61.28 -7.14
C PRO A 106 8.30 61.77 -8.60
N ASP A 107 8.18 60.81 -9.53
CA ASP A 107 7.70 61.14 -10.86
C ASP A 107 6.26 61.68 -10.73
N ASN A 108 5.88 62.67 -11.56
CA ASN A 108 4.56 63.31 -11.41
C ASN A 108 3.46 62.44 -12.05
N ASP A 109 3.26 61.26 -11.46
CA ASP A 109 2.14 60.38 -11.76
C ASP A 109 1.73 59.56 -10.51
N ASP A 110 0.60 58.87 -10.59
CA ASP A 110 0.07 58.04 -9.50
C ASP A 110 1.03 56.93 -9.07
N ASP A 111 1.79 56.34 -10.01
CA ASP A 111 2.72 55.26 -9.74
C ASP A 111 3.99 55.80 -9.03
N GLY A 112 4.50 56.95 -9.43
CA GLY A 112 5.63 57.61 -8.79
C GLY A 112 5.30 58.07 -7.36
N ILE A 113 4.15 58.69 -7.14
CA ILE A 113 3.71 59.09 -5.80
C ILE A 113 3.53 57.87 -4.90
N ARG A 114 2.95 56.78 -5.41
CA ARG A 114 2.81 55.51 -4.68
C ARG A 114 4.16 54.91 -4.36
N ALA A 115 5.10 54.90 -5.29
CA ALA A 115 6.43 54.37 -5.09
C ALA A 115 7.19 55.11 -3.99
N MET A 116 7.17 56.46 -4.02
CA MET A 116 7.81 57.26 -2.98
C MET A 116 7.13 57.13 -1.62
N THR A 117 5.79 57.02 -1.59
CA THR A 117 5.04 56.68 -0.37
C THR A 117 5.49 55.31 0.18
N HIS A 118 5.76 54.34 -0.69
CA HIS A 118 6.28 53.02 -0.28
C HIS A 118 7.71 53.09 0.27
N VAL A 119 8.57 53.91 -0.34
CA VAL A 119 9.90 54.18 0.21
C VAL A 119 9.79 54.81 1.60
N ALA A 120 8.99 55.87 1.76
CA ALA A 120 8.76 56.50 3.07
C ALA A 120 8.27 55.50 4.12
N LYS A 121 7.27 54.70 3.77
CA LYS A 121 6.75 53.60 4.62
C LYS A 121 7.86 52.67 5.06
N THR A 122 8.66 52.18 4.12
CA THR A 122 9.77 51.26 4.39
C THR A 122 10.83 51.87 5.32
N LEU A 123 11.12 53.18 5.15
CA LEU A 123 12.07 53.90 5.98
C LEU A 123 11.56 54.07 7.42
N ILE A 124 10.28 54.40 7.60
CA ILE A 124 9.64 54.61 8.92
C ILE A 124 9.46 53.27 9.64
N GLU A 125 8.79 52.29 9.01
CA GLU A 125 8.50 51.02 9.64
C GLU A 125 9.76 50.17 9.88
N GLY A 126 10.81 50.38 9.07
CA GLY A 126 12.10 49.74 9.22
C GLY A 126 13.02 50.40 10.24
N GLU A 127 12.55 51.49 10.92
CA GLU A 127 13.34 52.33 11.86
C GLU A 127 14.67 52.80 11.24
N ILE A 128 14.66 53.11 9.93
CA ILE A 128 15.84 53.51 9.19
C ILE A 128 16.08 55.01 9.36
N THR A 129 15.06 55.84 9.07
CA THR A 129 15.05 57.25 9.36
C THR A 129 13.62 57.80 9.40
N ASN A 130 13.40 58.79 10.25
CA ASN A 130 12.18 59.56 10.32
C ASN A 130 12.34 60.99 9.72
N ASN A 131 13.56 61.38 9.33
CA ASN A 131 13.85 62.66 8.71
C ASN A 131 13.62 62.55 7.19
N ILE A 132 12.33 62.56 6.81
CA ILE A 132 11.89 62.35 5.44
C ILE A 132 11.13 63.52 4.95
N LYS A 133 11.53 64.08 3.81
CA LYS A 133 10.84 65.12 3.10
C LYS A 133 10.37 64.62 1.75
N ILE A 134 9.26 65.17 1.23
CA ILE A 134 8.75 64.84 -0.09
C ILE A 134 8.52 66.13 -0.89
N VAL A 135 8.97 66.09 -2.14
CA VAL A 135 8.79 67.20 -3.06
C VAL A 135 7.34 67.23 -3.57
N ASP A 136 6.73 68.42 -3.62
CA ASP A 136 5.42 68.59 -4.24
C ASP A 136 5.60 68.78 -5.76
N VAL A 137 5.17 67.74 -6.52
CA VAL A 137 5.37 67.68 -7.98
C VAL A 137 4.12 68.04 -8.78
N LYS A 138 3.00 68.44 -8.11
CA LYS A 138 1.71 68.65 -8.76
C LYS A 138 1.71 69.74 -9.86
N ASP A 139 2.60 70.72 -9.77
CA ASP A 139 2.74 71.75 -10.77
C ASP A 139 3.70 71.39 -11.90
N LEU A 140 4.29 70.19 -11.87
CA LEU A 140 5.15 69.70 -12.93
C LEU A 140 4.33 69.00 -14.04
N PRO A 141 4.87 68.85 -15.26
CA PRO A 141 4.22 68.10 -16.31
C PRO A 141 3.95 66.65 -15.88
N ASP A 142 2.91 66.02 -16.43
CA ASP A 142 2.56 64.62 -16.20
C ASP A 142 3.72 63.69 -16.55
N GLY A 143 4.09 62.76 -15.66
CA GLY A 143 5.21 61.84 -15.80
C GLY A 143 6.59 62.50 -15.75
N PHE A 144 6.74 63.73 -15.28
CA PHE A 144 8.01 64.46 -15.19
C PHE A 144 8.96 63.83 -14.17
N ASP A 145 10.19 63.57 -14.57
CA ASP A 145 11.30 63.19 -13.70
C ASP A 145 12.43 64.25 -13.69
N ILE A 146 13.41 64.16 -12.78
CA ILE A 146 14.54 65.08 -12.66
C ILE A 146 15.31 65.20 -13.97
N ALA A 147 15.45 64.15 -14.76
CA ALA A 147 16.21 64.14 -16.00
C ALA A 147 15.46 64.73 -17.18
N ASP A 148 14.22 65.20 -16.99
CA ASP A 148 13.46 65.89 -18.03
C ASP A 148 13.63 67.41 -17.98
N GLU A 149 14.38 67.96 -16.99
CA GLU A 149 14.70 69.39 -16.86
C GLU A 149 15.24 70.03 -18.16
N PRO A 150 16.15 69.40 -18.92
CA PRO A 150 16.66 69.99 -20.17
C PRO A 150 15.58 70.23 -21.23
N ILE A 151 14.50 69.45 -21.16
CA ILE A 151 13.38 69.56 -22.12
C ILE A 151 12.44 70.70 -21.70
N HIS A 152 12.35 70.97 -20.39
CA HIS A 152 11.46 71.94 -19.78
C HIS A 152 12.21 73.11 -19.17
N GLN A 153 12.89 73.95 -20.00
CA GLN A 153 13.78 75.05 -19.63
C GLN A 153 13.23 76.06 -18.63
N LYS A 154 11.96 76.06 -18.35
CA LYS A 154 11.30 76.97 -17.38
C LYS A 154 11.18 76.38 -15.98
N ILE A 155 11.52 75.10 -15.80
CA ILE A 155 11.42 74.40 -14.53
C ILE A 155 12.78 74.44 -13.86
N SER A 156 12.87 74.91 -12.64
CA SER A 156 14.07 74.88 -11.81
C SER A 156 13.97 73.68 -10.84
N ILE A 157 14.66 72.63 -11.08
CA ILE A 157 14.69 71.43 -10.14
C ILE A 157 15.19 71.85 -8.76
N GLN A 158 16.23 72.74 -8.68
CA GLN A 158 16.69 73.22 -7.39
C GLN A 158 15.59 74.02 -6.64
N GLY A 159 14.80 74.81 -7.37
CA GLY A 159 13.64 75.47 -6.81
C GLY A 159 12.57 74.47 -6.34
N THR A 160 12.31 73.46 -7.14
CA THR A 160 11.33 72.43 -6.81
C THR A 160 11.79 71.61 -5.60
N ILE A 161 13.04 71.19 -5.49
CA ILE A 161 13.59 70.49 -4.30
C ILE A 161 13.43 71.38 -3.05
N SER A 162 13.60 72.67 -3.15
CA SER A 162 13.43 73.59 -2.01
C SER A 162 12.02 73.66 -1.49
N THR A 163 11.00 73.21 -2.21
CA THR A 163 9.61 73.09 -1.78
C THR A 163 9.31 71.84 -0.99
N ALA A 164 10.29 70.94 -0.80
CA ALA A 164 10.11 69.69 -0.08
C ALA A 164 9.60 69.97 1.36
N LYS A 165 8.55 69.26 1.74
CA LYS A 165 7.90 69.35 3.05
C LYS A 165 8.14 68.03 3.79
N GLU A 166 8.08 68.08 5.14
CA GLU A 166 8.07 66.92 5.96
C GLU A 166 7.01 65.91 5.44
N PHE A 167 7.42 64.64 5.34
CA PHE A 167 6.49 63.61 4.89
C PHE A 167 5.45 63.32 5.99
N ASP A 168 4.20 63.59 5.66
CA ASP A 168 3.06 63.35 6.55
C ASP A 168 2.29 62.10 6.08
N PRO A 169 2.31 60.98 6.83
CA PRO A 169 1.59 59.77 6.46
C PRO A 169 0.07 60.03 6.22
N ASP A 170 -0.54 60.93 6.96
CA ASP A 170 -1.99 61.19 6.87
C ASP A 170 -2.38 61.83 5.51
N VAL A 171 -1.49 62.65 4.94
CA VAL A 171 -1.69 63.27 3.61
C VAL A 171 -1.68 62.16 2.51
N TYR A 172 -0.97 61.08 2.75
CA TYR A 172 -0.81 59.99 1.80
C TYR A 172 -1.59 58.74 2.24
N GLU A 173 -2.58 58.84 3.13
CA GLU A 173 -3.32 57.73 3.72
C GLU A 173 -3.88 56.75 2.67
N ASP A 174 -4.47 57.27 1.58
CA ASP A 174 -5.00 56.43 0.50
C ASP A 174 -3.92 55.59 -0.21
N TYR A 175 -2.74 56.19 -0.45
CA TYR A 175 -1.61 55.48 -1.02
C TYR A 175 -1.06 54.44 -0.03
N TRP A 176 -0.99 54.83 1.25
CA TRP A 176 -0.55 53.94 2.32
C TRP A 176 -1.46 52.72 2.46
N LYS A 177 -2.78 52.88 2.43
CA LYS A 177 -3.78 51.79 2.43
C LYS A 177 -3.65 50.90 1.18
N LYS A 178 -3.45 51.47 0.00
CA LYS A 178 -3.24 50.69 -1.25
C LYS A 178 -1.94 49.87 -1.19
N ILE A 179 -0.86 50.42 -0.62
CA ILE A 179 0.41 49.70 -0.43
C ILE A 179 0.21 48.57 0.57
N ALA A 180 -0.39 48.80 1.73
CA ALA A 180 -0.65 47.78 2.73
C ALA A 180 -1.49 46.62 2.16
N ALA A 181 -2.55 46.94 1.42
CA ALA A 181 -3.37 45.92 0.76
C ALA A 181 -2.59 45.07 -0.30
N ALA A 182 -1.69 45.75 -1.04
CA ALA A 182 -0.87 45.05 -2.02
C ALA A 182 0.21 44.15 -1.38
N GLU A 183 0.76 44.57 -0.24
CA GLU A 183 1.72 43.75 0.54
C GLU A 183 1.03 42.53 1.17
N GLU A 184 -0.16 42.76 1.77
CA GLU A 184 -0.97 41.66 2.31
C GLU A 184 -1.31 40.61 1.23
N LYS A 185 -1.75 41.11 0.05
CA LYS A 185 -2.03 40.23 -1.08
C LYS A 185 -0.81 39.41 -1.50
N ARG A 186 0.39 40.03 -1.57
CA ARG A 186 1.64 39.32 -1.89
C ARG A 186 2.04 38.33 -0.84
N ASP A 187 1.90 38.66 0.45
CA ASP A 187 2.16 37.74 1.56
C ASP A 187 1.26 36.51 1.45
N ILE A 188 -0.04 36.69 1.18
CA ILE A 188 -0.99 35.59 0.98
C ILE A 188 -0.61 34.78 -0.26
N GLU A 189 -0.30 35.40 -1.39
CA GLU A 189 0.11 34.69 -2.62
C GLU A 189 1.37 33.84 -2.38
N SER A 190 2.38 34.39 -1.69
CA SER A 190 3.60 33.66 -1.32
C SER A 190 3.31 32.46 -0.40
N LYS A 191 2.39 32.62 0.54
CA LYS A 191 1.95 31.53 1.40
C LYS A 191 1.18 30.45 0.62
N VAL A 192 0.29 30.85 -0.27
CA VAL A 192 -0.44 29.93 -1.15
C VAL A 192 0.55 29.12 -1.99
N GLU A 193 1.58 29.73 -2.56
CA GLU A 193 2.60 29.01 -3.33
C GLU A 193 3.37 27.99 -2.49
N ARG A 194 3.64 28.29 -1.21
CA ARG A 194 4.20 27.28 -0.28
C ARG A 194 3.24 26.14 -0.04
N PHE A 195 1.97 26.45 0.19
CA PHE A 195 0.94 25.42 0.41
C PHE A 195 0.65 24.57 -0.83
N LEU A 196 0.84 25.06 -2.04
CA LEU A 196 0.75 24.27 -3.27
C LEU A 196 1.77 23.12 -3.33
N LYS A 197 2.89 23.21 -2.59
CA LYS A 197 3.87 22.15 -2.45
C LYS A 197 3.47 21.09 -1.42
N VAL A 198 2.49 21.41 -0.58
CA VAL A 198 2.04 20.57 0.55
C VAL A 198 0.71 19.90 0.25
N TYR A 199 -0.17 20.55 -0.50
CA TYR A 199 -1.53 20.08 -0.72
C TYR A 199 -1.83 19.82 -2.19
N ILE A 200 -2.51 18.69 -2.44
CA ILE A 200 -3.16 18.40 -3.72
C ILE A 200 -4.67 18.27 -3.51
N TYR A 201 -5.45 18.57 -4.53
CA TYR A 201 -6.92 18.45 -4.47
C TYR A 201 -7.38 17.12 -5.06
N VAL A 202 -8.14 16.35 -4.27
CA VAL A 202 -8.69 15.05 -4.64
C VAL A 202 -10.16 15.19 -4.98
N ARG A 203 -10.49 15.04 -6.27
CA ARG A 203 -11.83 15.30 -6.82
C ARG A 203 -12.88 14.30 -6.32
N SER A 204 -12.55 13.01 -6.25
CA SER A 204 -13.48 11.93 -5.86
C SER A 204 -14.09 12.13 -4.47
N VAL A 205 -13.38 12.80 -3.58
CA VAL A 205 -13.81 13.06 -2.20
C VAL A 205 -13.93 14.54 -1.88
N MET A 206 -13.71 15.42 -2.86
CA MET A 206 -13.75 16.89 -2.73
C MET A 206 -12.95 17.43 -1.54
N SER A 207 -11.78 16.83 -1.29
CA SER A 207 -10.91 17.10 -0.15
C SER A 207 -9.49 17.38 -0.61
N PHE A 208 -8.66 17.90 0.28
CA PHE A 208 -7.23 18.06 0.04
C PHE A 208 -6.47 16.88 0.62
N TYR A 209 -5.42 16.45 -0.05
CA TYR A 209 -4.48 15.48 0.50
C TYR A 209 -3.19 16.21 0.86
N GLU A 210 -2.76 16.08 2.11
CA GLU A 210 -1.50 16.64 2.60
C GLU A 210 -0.36 15.69 2.27
N LEU A 211 0.58 16.16 1.44
CA LEU A 211 1.73 15.37 1.00
C LEU A 211 2.74 15.14 2.14
N TRP A 212 2.85 16.11 3.04
CA TRP A 212 3.75 16.11 4.18
C TRP A 212 3.30 17.18 5.20
N PRO A 213 3.40 16.95 6.52
CA PRO A 213 3.96 15.76 7.17
C PRO A 213 2.98 14.60 7.39
N ARG A 214 1.68 14.83 7.42
CA ARG A 214 0.69 13.86 7.92
C ARG A 214 0.24 12.83 6.89
N LYS A 215 0.26 13.18 5.60
CA LYS A 215 -0.15 12.32 4.49
C LYS A 215 -1.60 11.82 4.62
N GLU A 216 -2.51 12.73 4.91
CA GLU A 216 -3.90 12.44 5.13
C GLU A 216 -4.84 13.33 4.32
N LEU A 217 -6.09 12.89 4.19
CA LEU A 217 -7.15 13.66 3.54
C LEU A 217 -7.76 14.64 4.54
N LEU A 218 -7.75 15.92 4.16
CA LEU A 218 -8.31 17.03 4.93
C LEU A 218 -9.52 17.59 4.24
N ASN A 219 -10.62 17.76 4.95
CA ASN A 219 -11.75 18.51 4.45
C ASN A 219 -11.47 20.03 4.48
N LYS A 220 -12.37 20.81 3.88
CA LYS A 220 -12.21 22.26 3.76
C LYS A 220 -12.12 22.96 5.11
N THR A 221 -12.85 22.51 6.11
CA THR A 221 -12.82 23.07 7.45
C THR A 221 -11.46 22.84 8.09
N GLN A 222 -10.99 21.59 8.08
CA GLN A 222 -9.69 21.22 8.66
C GLN A 222 -8.52 21.99 8.02
N ILE A 223 -8.47 22.12 6.69
CA ILE A 223 -7.38 22.85 6.03
C ILE A 223 -7.40 24.35 6.38
N ASN A 224 -8.58 24.95 6.54
CA ASN A 224 -8.70 26.34 6.94
C ASN A 224 -8.36 26.55 8.42
N ASP A 225 -8.91 25.72 9.30
CA ASP A 225 -8.69 25.84 10.76
C ASP A 225 -7.21 25.67 11.12
N TRP A 226 -6.56 24.69 10.51
CA TRP A 226 -5.15 24.40 10.81
C TRP A 226 -4.19 25.45 10.26
N ASN A 227 -4.60 26.20 9.26
CA ASN A 227 -3.78 27.21 8.62
C ASN A 227 -4.32 28.64 8.87
N TYR A 228 -5.30 28.83 9.76
CA TYR A 228 -5.97 30.10 9.99
C TYR A 228 -5.00 31.23 10.35
N ALA A 229 -4.12 31.00 11.31
CA ALA A 229 -3.13 31.97 11.73
C ALA A 229 -2.13 32.34 10.63
N ALA A 230 -1.67 31.33 9.87
CA ALA A 230 -0.76 31.54 8.75
C ALA A 230 -1.40 32.38 7.64
N MET A 231 -2.69 32.18 7.39
CA MET A 231 -3.46 32.87 6.35
C MET A 231 -4.13 34.14 6.84
N LYS A 232 -3.86 34.60 8.07
CA LYS A 232 -4.44 35.82 8.64
C LYS A 232 -5.98 35.89 8.49
N GLY A 233 -6.67 34.77 8.67
CA GLY A 233 -8.12 34.66 8.53
C GLY A 233 -8.63 34.47 7.10
N HIS A 234 -7.77 34.47 6.09
CA HIS A 234 -8.18 34.14 4.71
C HIS A 234 -8.41 32.68 4.52
N SER A 235 -9.39 32.31 3.69
CA SER A 235 -9.75 30.93 3.37
C SER A 235 -8.71 30.29 2.46
N LEU A 236 -7.87 29.40 3.00
CA LEU A 236 -6.83 28.69 2.25
C LEU A 236 -7.42 27.79 1.17
N ASP A 237 -8.51 27.07 1.47
CA ASP A 237 -9.16 26.18 0.50
C ASP A 237 -9.60 26.93 -0.76
N ARG A 238 -10.20 28.13 -0.59
CA ARG A 238 -10.63 28.97 -1.71
C ARG A 238 -9.44 29.52 -2.51
N ALA A 239 -8.38 29.92 -1.82
CA ALA A 239 -7.17 30.46 -2.45
C ALA A 239 -6.50 29.35 -3.29
N LEU A 240 -6.33 28.14 -2.73
CA LEU A 240 -5.77 26.98 -3.44
C LEU A 240 -6.63 26.58 -4.64
N LEU A 241 -7.95 26.44 -4.48
CA LEU A 241 -8.85 26.00 -5.56
C LEU A 241 -8.86 26.94 -6.77
N LYS A 242 -8.64 28.23 -6.55
CA LYS A 242 -8.52 29.24 -7.60
C LYS A 242 -7.15 29.28 -8.27
N HIS A 243 -6.13 28.70 -7.64
CA HIS A 243 -4.76 28.78 -8.15
C HIS A 243 -4.54 27.81 -9.32
N LYS A 244 -3.97 28.34 -10.43
CA LYS A 244 -3.77 27.55 -11.67
C LYS A 244 -2.82 26.38 -11.50
N ASN A 245 -1.85 26.52 -10.59
CA ASN A 245 -0.82 25.48 -10.34
C ASN A 245 -1.26 24.43 -9.31
N LEU A 246 -2.49 24.50 -8.78
CA LEU A 246 -2.97 23.45 -7.88
C LEU A 246 -3.08 22.11 -8.61
N ILE A 247 -2.36 21.13 -8.12
CA ILE A 247 -2.46 19.75 -8.63
C ILE A 247 -3.85 19.21 -8.25
N LYS A 248 -4.62 18.81 -9.28
CA LYS A 248 -5.97 18.27 -9.12
C LYS A 248 -5.99 16.86 -9.69
N VAL A 249 -6.18 15.87 -8.81
CA VAL A 249 -6.20 14.46 -9.17
C VAL A 249 -7.59 13.86 -8.98
N HIS A 250 -7.88 12.74 -9.63
CA HIS A 250 -9.11 11.98 -9.42
C HIS A 250 -9.12 11.41 -8.01
N SER A 251 -8.10 10.65 -7.66
CA SER A 251 -7.93 10.05 -6.33
C SER A 251 -6.45 9.91 -5.98
N VAL A 252 -6.20 9.52 -4.74
CA VAL A 252 -4.88 9.17 -4.21
C VAL A 252 -4.84 7.65 -4.04
N PHE A 253 -3.76 7.03 -4.44
CA PHE A 253 -3.52 5.60 -4.24
C PHE A 253 -2.03 5.33 -3.99
N THR A 254 -1.71 4.09 -3.62
CA THR A 254 -0.33 3.63 -3.50
C THR A 254 -0.14 2.42 -4.38
N HIS A 255 0.83 2.45 -5.28
CA HIS A 255 1.18 1.31 -6.13
C HIS A 255 2.68 1.28 -6.43
N ALA A 256 3.38 0.26 -5.95
CA ALA A 256 4.82 0.14 -6.06
C ALA A 256 5.34 -0.06 -7.51
N GLY A 257 4.49 -0.51 -8.42
CA GLY A 257 4.82 -0.70 -9.84
C GLY A 257 4.55 0.50 -10.73
N MET A 258 4.24 1.65 -10.16
CA MET A 258 4.00 2.90 -10.89
C MET A 258 4.89 4.00 -10.33
N GLU A 259 5.25 4.96 -11.18
CA GLU A 259 6.06 6.11 -10.78
C GLU A 259 5.40 6.88 -9.61
N PRO A 260 6.20 7.36 -8.64
CA PRO A 260 5.70 8.22 -7.58
C PRO A 260 5.16 9.56 -8.11
N GLY A 261 4.20 10.14 -7.41
CA GLY A 261 3.66 11.45 -7.75
C GLY A 261 2.46 11.39 -8.69
N VAL A 262 2.32 12.37 -9.58
CA VAL A 262 1.19 12.45 -10.50
C VAL A 262 1.34 11.45 -11.63
N VAL A 263 0.36 10.56 -11.77
CA VAL A 263 0.34 9.54 -12.81
C VAL A 263 -0.97 9.59 -13.59
N GLU A 264 -0.88 9.37 -14.90
CA GLU A 264 -2.04 9.17 -15.75
C GLU A 264 -2.28 7.68 -15.93
N VAL A 265 -3.46 7.20 -15.53
CA VAL A 265 -3.89 5.81 -15.73
C VAL A 265 -4.80 5.77 -16.94
N LYS A 266 -4.46 4.94 -17.94
CA LYS A 266 -5.25 4.75 -19.15
C LYS A 266 -6.33 3.69 -18.95
N HIS A 267 -7.36 3.73 -19.78
CA HIS A 267 -8.45 2.74 -19.75
C HIS A 267 -7.91 1.31 -19.86
N GLY A 268 -8.34 0.44 -18.91
CA GLY A 268 -7.93 -0.97 -18.88
C GLY A 268 -6.47 -1.23 -18.47
N GLN A 269 -5.72 -0.21 -18.09
CA GLN A 269 -4.34 -0.37 -17.63
C GLN A 269 -4.26 -1.07 -16.27
N HIS A 270 -5.26 -0.91 -15.42
CA HIS A 270 -5.32 -1.50 -14.10
C HIS A 270 -6.74 -1.93 -13.72
N GLU A 271 -6.87 -3.09 -13.06
CA GLU A 271 -8.20 -3.66 -12.72
C GLU A 271 -8.97 -2.84 -11.67
N ALA A 272 -8.26 -2.25 -10.72
CA ALA A 272 -8.85 -1.52 -9.59
C ALA A 272 -8.81 0.01 -9.75
N ILE A 273 -8.27 0.54 -10.84
CA ILE A 273 -8.08 1.98 -11.03
C ILE A 273 -8.65 2.34 -12.40
N ASP A 274 -9.68 3.18 -12.41
CA ASP A 274 -10.25 3.72 -13.64
C ASP A 274 -9.28 4.66 -14.36
N GLN A 275 -9.59 5.00 -15.62
CA GLN A 275 -8.79 6.00 -16.32
C GLN A 275 -8.86 7.37 -15.62
N GLY A 276 -7.74 8.07 -15.55
CA GLY A 276 -7.70 9.40 -14.94
C GLY A 276 -6.31 9.83 -14.47
N ILE A 277 -6.26 11.01 -13.88
CA ILE A 277 -5.05 11.54 -13.26
C ILE A 277 -5.12 11.24 -11.77
N TYR A 278 -4.11 10.59 -11.24
CA TYR A 278 -4.02 10.16 -9.85
C TYR A 278 -2.74 10.67 -9.21
N PHE A 279 -2.66 10.57 -7.89
CA PHE A 279 -1.42 10.78 -7.15
C PHE A 279 -0.99 9.48 -6.50
N ASN A 280 0.15 8.95 -6.96
CA ASN A 280 0.76 7.76 -6.39
C ASN A 280 1.64 8.13 -5.20
N THR A 281 1.27 7.66 -4.01
CA THR A 281 1.98 7.93 -2.76
C THR A 281 3.11 6.93 -2.48
N TYR A 282 3.34 5.97 -3.36
CA TYR A 282 4.45 5.03 -3.25
C TYR A 282 5.78 5.79 -3.15
N ARG A 283 6.65 5.29 -2.30
CA ARG A 283 8.02 5.78 -2.19
C ARG A 283 8.97 4.60 -2.34
N PRO A 284 9.77 4.56 -3.41
CA PRO A 284 10.80 3.53 -3.56
C PRO A 284 11.83 3.64 -2.42
N THR A 285 12.57 2.57 -2.20
CA THR A 285 13.78 2.67 -1.41
C THR A 285 14.78 3.59 -2.13
N ASN A 286 15.48 4.43 -1.36
CA ASN A 286 16.52 5.30 -1.89
C ASN A 286 17.93 4.66 -1.73
N ILE A 287 18.00 3.36 -1.56
CA ILE A 287 19.25 2.62 -1.45
C ILE A 287 19.82 2.47 -2.87
N GLU A 288 21.03 2.92 -3.07
CA GLU A 288 21.80 2.69 -4.30
C GLU A 288 22.48 1.33 -4.20
N ALA A 289 22.17 0.43 -5.16
CA ALA A 289 22.73 -0.92 -5.16
C ALA A 289 24.20 -0.90 -5.58
N GLU A 290 25.06 -1.49 -4.77
CA GLU A 290 26.50 -1.58 -5.02
C GLU A 290 26.98 -3.04 -4.93
N PRO A 291 27.86 -3.52 -5.84
CA PRO A 291 28.39 -4.87 -5.74
C PRO A 291 29.28 -5.01 -4.50
N GLY A 292 29.16 -6.15 -3.80
CA GLY A 292 29.97 -6.44 -2.62
C GLY A 292 29.72 -7.85 -2.08
N ASP A 293 30.44 -8.23 -1.03
CA ASP A 293 30.36 -9.56 -0.44
C ASP A 293 29.20 -9.65 0.58
N VAL A 294 28.28 -10.56 0.31
CA VAL A 294 27.14 -10.91 1.17
C VAL A 294 27.12 -12.39 1.55
N SER A 295 28.17 -13.13 1.23
CA SER A 295 28.24 -14.60 1.35
C SER A 295 27.92 -15.08 2.77
N ALA A 296 28.46 -14.43 3.79
CA ALA A 296 28.24 -14.82 5.19
C ALA A 296 26.77 -14.73 5.60
N ILE A 297 26.04 -13.71 5.14
CA ILE A 297 24.61 -13.55 5.41
C ILE A 297 23.79 -14.61 4.66
N LEU A 298 24.12 -14.86 3.39
CA LEU A 298 23.43 -15.86 2.58
C LEU A 298 23.67 -17.28 3.11
N GLU A 299 24.90 -17.60 3.51
CA GLU A 299 25.26 -18.90 4.12
C GLU A 299 24.53 -19.13 5.45
N TYR A 300 24.37 -18.09 6.27
CA TYR A 300 23.58 -18.20 7.48
C TYR A 300 22.13 -18.61 7.18
N TYR A 301 21.46 -17.97 6.22
CA TYR A 301 20.09 -18.32 5.88
C TYR A 301 19.98 -19.66 5.16
N LYS A 302 20.97 -20.06 4.35
CA LYS A 302 21.07 -21.42 3.78
C LYS A 302 21.15 -22.48 4.88
N TRP A 303 21.97 -22.24 5.88
CA TRP A 303 22.09 -23.13 7.04
C TRP A 303 20.79 -23.18 7.86
N LEU A 304 20.17 -22.00 8.13
CA LEU A 304 18.97 -21.92 8.95
C LEU A 304 17.75 -22.58 8.30
N LEU A 305 17.50 -22.31 7.02
CA LEU A 305 16.30 -22.76 6.31
C LEU A 305 16.52 -24.06 5.53
N GLY A 306 17.76 -24.46 5.33
CA GLY A 306 18.17 -25.52 4.41
C GLY A 306 18.36 -24.99 2.99
N GLU A 307 19.36 -25.52 2.28
CA GLU A 307 19.81 -25.00 0.98
C GLU A 307 18.68 -24.96 -0.07
N ASN A 308 17.91 -26.05 -0.18
CA ASN A 308 16.78 -26.11 -1.12
C ASN A 308 15.67 -25.12 -0.80
N ASN A 309 15.37 -24.92 0.48
CA ASN A 309 14.35 -23.98 0.92
C ASN A 309 14.81 -22.54 0.74
N TRP A 310 16.11 -22.27 1.07
CA TRP A 310 16.70 -20.96 0.87
C TRP A 310 16.62 -20.51 -0.59
N HIS A 311 16.91 -21.41 -1.52
CA HIS A 311 16.79 -21.10 -2.95
C HIS A 311 15.43 -20.49 -3.32
N TRP A 312 14.35 -21.01 -2.75
CA TRP A 312 13.01 -20.45 -2.99
C TRP A 312 12.76 -19.13 -2.27
N ILE A 313 13.28 -18.96 -1.06
CA ILE A 313 13.18 -17.70 -0.30
C ILE A 313 14.01 -16.62 -0.99
N GLU A 314 15.21 -16.94 -1.44
CA GLU A 314 16.08 -16.01 -2.18
C GLU A 314 15.38 -15.50 -3.45
N GLN A 315 14.80 -16.38 -4.24
CA GLN A 315 14.02 -16.01 -5.42
C GLN A 315 12.76 -15.22 -5.04
N TYR A 316 12.12 -15.51 -3.92
CA TYR A 316 10.95 -14.78 -3.44
C TYR A 316 11.30 -13.35 -3.09
N ILE A 317 12.39 -13.11 -2.38
CA ILE A 317 12.90 -11.78 -2.05
C ILE A 317 13.33 -11.06 -3.33
N ALA A 318 14.09 -11.71 -4.18
CA ALA A 318 14.54 -11.17 -5.45
C ALA A 318 13.37 -10.74 -6.34
N TYR A 319 12.31 -11.57 -6.40
CA TYR A 319 11.12 -11.23 -7.17
C TYR A 319 10.46 -9.93 -6.67
N MET A 320 10.32 -9.77 -5.35
CA MET A 320 9.74 -8.56 -4.75
C MET A 320 10.59 -7.30 -5.03
N VAL A 321 11.90 -7.44 -4.99
CA VAL A 321 12.86 -6.36 -5.26
C VAL A 321 12.84 -5.96 -6.74
N GLN A 322 12.89 -6.93 -7.63
CA GLN A 322 12.96 -6.73 -9.09
C GLN A 322 11.61 -6.32 -9.70
N ASN A 323 10.51 -6.65 -9.04
CA ASN A 323 9.16 -6.45 -9.56
C ASN A 323 8.26 -5.74 -8.54
N PRO A 324 8.57 -4.51 -8.14
CA PRO A 324 7.72 -3.77 -7.23
C PRO A 324 6.30 -3.65 -7.79
N GLY A 325 5.30 -3.80 -6.94
CA GLY A 325 3.89 -3.76 -7.34
C GLY A 325 3.34 -5.03 -7.99
N LYS A 326 4.17 -6.09 -8.12
CA LYS A 326 3.71 -7.42 -8.55
C LYS A 326 3.67 -8.39 -7.39
N LYS A 327 2.74 -9.33 -7.48
CA LYS A 327 2.43 -10.29 -6.43
C LYS A 327 2.91 -11.68 -6.78
N VAL A 328 3.52 -12.35 -5.82
CA VAL A 328 3.69 -13.81 -5.83
C VAL A 328 2.43 -14.41 -5.22
N ARG A 329 1.76 -15.35 -5.93
CA ARG A 329 0.46 -15.91 -5.53
C ARG A 329 0.60 -17.10 -4.57
N TRP A 330 1.67 -17.10 -3.81
CA TRP A 330 1.93 -18.02 -2.72
C TRP A 330 2.77 -17.32 -1.65
N ALA A 331 2.79 -17.87 -0.45
CA ALA A 331 3.50 -17.30 0.68
C ALA A 331 4.36 -18.38 1.36
N PRO A 332 5.60 -18.07 1.75
CA PRO A 332 6.37 -18.89 2.66
C PRO A 332 5.72 -18.97 4.04
N VAL A 333 5.75 -20.14 4.64
CA VAL A 333 5.35 -20.41 6.02
C VAL A 333 6.58 -20.98 6.72
N ILE A 334 7.14 -20.21 7.63
CA ILE A 334 8.35 -20.60 8.35
C ILE A 334 7.95 -20.98 9.77
N VAL A 335 8.08 -22.24 10.06
CA VAL A 335 7.80 -22.82 11.39
C VAL A 335 9.13 -22.96 12.12
N SER A 336 9.28 -22.35 13.29
CA SER A 336 10.47 -22.48 14.12
C SER A 336 10.14 -22.24 15.59
N VAL A 337 11.02 -22.65 16.46
CA VAL A 337 10.96 -22.30 17.88
C VAL A 337 10.97 -20.77 18.09
N GLU A 338 10.54 -20.33 19.25
CA GLU A 338 10.70 -18.94 19.66
C GLU A 338 12.20 -18.57 19.68
N GLY A 339 12.53 -17.32 19.25
CA GLY A 339 13.95 -16.96 19.12
C GLY A 339 14.68 -17.51 17.89
N GLY A 340 14.00 -18.26 17.00
CA GLY A 340 14.56 -18.92 15.82
C GLY A 340 14.99 -18.00 14.65
N GLY A 341 15.36 -16.73 14.89
CA GLY A 341 15.90 -15.84 13.85
C GLY A 341 14.87 -15.27 12.85
N LYS A 342 13.60 -15.65 12.95
CA LYS A 342 12.51 -15.20 12.05
C LYS A 342 12.44 -13.67 11.94
N GLY A 343 12.57 -12.98 13.06
CA GLY A 343 12.51 -11.51 13.11
C GLY A 343 13.64 -10.83 12.33
N LEU A 344 14.85 -11.40 12.31
CA LEU A 344 15.98 -10.85 11.55
C LEU A 344 15.72 -10.90 10.04
N LEU A 345 15.17 -12.02 9.54
CA LEU A 345 14.79 -12.13 8.13
C LEU A 345 13.70 -11.12 7.75
N ALA A 346 12.70 -10.95 8.61
CA ALA A 346 11.64 -9.97 8.41
C ALA A 346 12.20 -8.53 8.32
N SER A 347 13.09 -8.18 9.24
CA SER A 347 13.72 -6.86 9.29
C SER A 347 14.62 -6.62 8.06
N LEU A 348 15.39 -7.63 7.64
CA LEU A 348 16.22 -7.55 6.45
C LEU A 348 15.40 -7.25 5.18
N ILE A 349 14.32 -7.99 4.96
CA ILE A 349 13.42 -7.75 3.82
C ILE A 349 12.80 -6.34 3.90
N SER A 350 12.40 -5.93 5.10
CA SER A 350 11.82 -4.61 5.33
C SER A 350 12.83 -3.48 5.05
N SER A 351 14.11 -3.67 5.38
CA SER A 351 15.17 -2.72 5.05
C SER A 351 15.40 -2.62 3.55
N LEU A 352 15.41 -3.75 2.84
CA LEU A 352 15.56 -3.78 1.37
C LEU A 352 14.42 -3.08 0.62
N LEU A 353 13.19 -3.29 1.04
CA LEU A 353 12.00 -2.76 0.38
C LEU A 353 11.61 -1.35 0.87
N GLY A 354 12.23 -0.89 1.96
CA GLY A 354 11.88 0.32 2.70
C GLY A 354 10.81 0.05 3.77
N HIS A 355 11.12 0.35 5.03
CA HIS A 355 10.24 0.09 6.19
C HIS A 355 8.81 0.63 6.01
N HIS A 356 8.66 1.77 5.32
CA HIS A 356 7.37 2.40 5.07
C HIS A 356 6.49 1.64 4.06
N ASN A 357 7.04 0.70 3.31
CA ASN A 357 6.34 -0.18 2.37
C ASN A 357 6.03 -1.56 2.99
N CYS A 358 6.38 -1.77 4.25
CA CYS A 358 6.31 -3.05 4.93
C CYS A 358 5.53 -2.96 6.25
N ASN A 359 4.89 -4.06 6.63
CA ASN A 359 4.37 -4.25 7.99
C ASN A 359 4.81 -5.63 8.50
N THR A 360 5.72 -5.64 9.46
CA THR A 360 6.29 -6.86 10.03
C THR A 360 5.53 -7.41 11.24
N GLN A 361 4.39 -6.82 11.58
CA GLN A 361 3.59 -7.17 12.78
C GLN A 361 2.09 -7.26 12.45
N LEU A 362 1.75 -7.84 11.30
CA LEU A 362 0.35 -8.06 10.95
C LEU A 362 -0.26 -9.15 11.83
N GLN A 363 -1.42 -8.83 12.39
CA GLN A 363 -2.26 -9.80 13.10
C GLN A 363 -3.45 -10.17 12.20
N TYR A 364 -3.81 -11.44 12.19
CA TYR A 364 -4.90 -11.95 11.36
C TYR A 364 -6.21 -11.19 11.58
N ASP A 365 -6.61 -10.95 12.84
CA ASP A 365 -7.84 -10.26 13.17
C ASP A 365 -7.90 -8.84 12.62
N GLN A 366 -6.75 -8.15 12.56
CA GLN A 366 -6.65 -6.83 11.96
C GLN A 366 -6.83 -6.88 10.43
N MET A 367 -6.37 -7.95 9.78
CA MET A 367 -6.47 -8.11 8.33
C MET A 367 -7.90 -8.40 7.87
N VAL A 368 -8.64 -9.21 8.62
CA VAL A 368 -10.02 -9.62 8.27
C VAL A 368 -11.08 -8.65 8.76
N ASN A 369 -10.70 -7.66 9.55
CA ASN A 369 -11.61 -6.65 10.06
C ASN A 369 -12.12 -5.78 8.89
N GLN A 370 -13.43 -5.49 8.88
CA GLN A 370 -14.14 -4.80 7.82
C GLN A 370 -13.57 -3.39 7.53
N PHE A 371 -13.02 -2.73 8.55
CA PHE A 371 -12.41 -1.39 8.45
C PHE A 371 -10.88 -1.41 8.34
N SER A 372 -10.30 -2.53 7.94
CA SER A 372 -8.85 -2.66 7.90
C SER A 372 -8.25 -1.90 6.72
N ASN A 373 -7.58 -0.80 7.02
CA ASN A 373 -6.72 -0.08 6.08
C ASN A 373 -5.23 -0.45 6.24
N ILE A 374 -4.93 -1.38 7.16
CA ILE A 374 -3.56 -1.77 7.52
C ILE A 374 -2.76 -2.37 6.36
N LEU A 375 -3.47 -2.89 5.34
CA LEU A 375 -2.88 -3.50 4.15
C LEU A 375 -2.72 -2.54 2.98
N MET A 376 -3.20 -1.29 3.12
CA MET A 376 -3.15 -0.34 2.01
C MET A 376 -1.72 0.03 1.66
N GLY A 377 -1.37 -0.17 0.39
CA GLY A 377 -0.09 0.27 -0.16
C GLY A 377 1.12 -0.52 0.32
N LEU A 378 0.94 -1.59 1.08
CA LEU A 378 2.03 -2.45 1.50
C LEU A 378 2.55 -3.27 0.32
N GLN A 379 3.87 -3.37 0.22
CA GLN A 379 4.58 -4.26 -0.68
C GLN A 379 4.89 -5.62 0.00
N PHE A 380 5.09 -5.59 1.31
CA PHE A 380 5.43 -6.77 2.09
C PHE A 380 4.78 -6.76 3.47
N GLY A 381 4.33 -7.93 3.92
CA GLY A 381 3.74 -8.14 5.23
C GLY A 381 4.16 -9.43 5.89
N ILE A 382 4.43 -9.37 7.19
CA ILE A 382 4.67 -10.56 8.03
C ILE A 382 3.43 -10.81 8.86
N ILE A 383 2.88 -12.01 8.73
CA ILE A 383 1.79 -12.48 9.59
C ILE A 383 2.44 -13.28 10.72
N ASN A 384 2.40 -12.71 11.92
CA ASN A 384 2.92 -13.34 13.12
C ASN A 384 1.81 -14.09 13.83
N GLU A 385 2.19 -15.23 14.41
CA GLU A 385 1.40 -16.06 15.32
C GLU A 385 -0.08 -16.19 14.92
N LEU A 386 -0.35 -17.23 14.17
CA LEU A 386 -1.72 -17.64 13.93
C LEU A 386 -2.22 -18.32 15.21
N ASP A 387 -3.04 -17.63 16.02
CA ASP A 387 -3.68 -18.25 17.19
C ASP A 387 -4.68 -19.32 16.73
N LEU A 388 -4.34 -20.55 17.05
CA LEU A 388 -4.99 -21.76 16.54
C LEU A 388 -5.73 -22.52 17.64
N SER A 389 -6.24 -21.84 18.62
CA SER A 389 -6.94 -22.45 19.76
C SER A 389 -8.10 -23.40 19.39
N SER A 390 -8.51 -23.44 18.12
CA SER A 390 -9.47 -24.43 17.60
C SER A 390 -9.25 -24.79 16.13
N ARG A 391 -9.38 -26.08 15.76
CA ARG A 391 -9.32 -26.57 14.36
C ARG A 391 -10.31 -25.86 13.42
N LYS A 392 -11.45 -25.42 13.91
CA LYS A 392 -12.46 -24.68 13.12
C LYS A 392 -11.91 -23.32 12.69
N ASN A 393 -11.21 -22.64 13.55
CA ASN A 393 -10.58 -21.34 13.26
C ASN A 393 -9.47 -21.48 12.20
N VAL A 394 -8.68 -22.55 12.24
CA VAL A 394 -7.61 -22.81 11.27
C VAL A 394 -8.14 -22.91 9.83
N LYS A 395 -9.23 -23.63 9.59
CA LYS A 395 -9.83 -23.77 8.25
C LYS A 395 -10.35 -22.42 7.73
N GLN A 396 -11.04 -21.68 8.59
CA GLN A 396 -11.53 -20.33 8.25
C GLN A 396 -10.38 -19.38 7.93
N LEU A 397 -9.36 -19.37 8.76
CA LEU A 397 -8.13 -18.61 8.58
C LEU A 397 -7.44 -18.95 7.25
N THR A 398 -7.19 -20.23 6.99
CA THR A 398 -6.54 -20.68 5.75
C THR A 398 -7.34 -20.22 4.52
N ASN A 399 -8.68 -20.25 4.58
CA ASN A 399 -9.52 -19.79 3.49
C ASN A 399 -9.49 -18.25 3.30
N ALA A 400 -9.43 -17.48 4.37
CA ALA A 400 -9.28 -16.03 4.28
C ALA A 400 -7.90 -15.63 3.72
N LEU A 401 -6.83 -16.28 4.19
CA LEU A 401 -5.47 -16.05 3.67
C LEU A 401 -5.35 -16.30 2.17
N LYS A 402 -6.09 -17.27 1.63
CA LYS A 402 -6.12 -17.52 0.18
C LYS A 402 -6.45 -16.28 -0.63
N LYS A 403 -7.40 -15.45 -0.19
CA LYS A 403 -7.76 -14.20 -0.87
C LYS A 403 -6.61 -13.19 -0.79
N PHE A 404 -6.06 -12.96 0.38
CA PHE A 404 -4.94 -12.02 0.55
C PHE A 404 -3.70 -12.41 -0.26
N ILE A 405 -3.45 -13.71 -0.42
CA ILE A 405 -2.30 -14.20 -1.20
C ILE A 405 -2.55 -14.08 -2.70
N THR A 406 -3.78 -14.32 -3.21
CA THR A 406 -4.04 -14.46 -4.64
C THR A 406 -4.65 -13.25 -5.33
N ASP A 407 -5.43 -12.44 -4.63
CA ASP A 407 -6.20 -11.37 -5.27
C ASP A 407 -5.32 -10.14 -5.51
N ASP A 408 -5.42 -9.55 -6.70
CA ASP A 408 -4.67 -8.36 -7.09
C ASP A 408 -5.39 -7.06 -6.68
N THR A 409 -6.56 -7.20 -6.06
CA THR A 409 -7.38 -6.09 -5.57
C THR A 409 -7.96 -6.39 -4.21
N LEU A 410 -8.12 -5.37 -3.40
CA LEU A 410 -8.72 -5.44 -2.08
C LEU A 410 -9.87 -4.45 -1.98
N THR A 411 -11.02 -4.89 -1.47
CA THR A 411 -12.13 -4.00 -1.11
C THR A 411 -11.97 -3.62 0.36
N ILE A 412 -11.90 -2.33 0.63
CA ILE A 412 -11.77 -1.77 1.98
C ILE A 412 -12.92 -0.82 2.26
N GLU A 413 -13.29 -0.70 3.52
CA GLU A 413 -14.26 0.26 4.02
C GLU A 413 -13.56 1.24 4.96
N LEU A 414 -13.58 2.53 4.61
CA LEU A 414 -13.09 3.58 5.49
C LEU A 414 -14.26 4.10 6.31
N LYS A 415 -14.05 4.30 7.61
CA LYS A 415 -15.11 4.77 8.52
C LYS A 415 -15.82 6.01 7.97
N GLY A 416 -17.13 5.89 7.76
CA GLY A 416 -17.96 6.97 7.23
C GLY A 416 -17.83 7.21 5.71
N ARG A 417 -17.29 6.28 4.96
CA ARG A 417 -17.14 6.36 3.50
C ARG A 417 -17.63 5.09 2.82
N PRO A 418 -18.06 5.15 1.55
CA PRO A 418 -18.37 3.97 0.76
C PRO A 418 -17.15 3.04 0.64
N GLN A 419 -17.42 1.75 0.45
CA GLN A 419 -16.38 0.78 0.13
C GLN A 419 -15.66 1.17 -1.16
N ILE A 420 -14.35 1.02 -1.15
CA ILE A 420 -13.49 1.28 -2.31
C ILE A 420 -12.66 0.06 -2.65
N LYS A 421 -12.49 -0.20 -3.95
CA LYS A 421 -11.59 -1.22 -4.48
C LYS A 421 -10.23 -0.57 -4.73
N ILE A 422 -9.18 -1.15 -4.17
CA ILE A 422 -7.81 -0.65 -4.28
C ILE A 422 -6.90 -1.71 -4.90
N PRO A 423 -5.78 -1.31 -5.54
CA PRO A 423 -4.70 -2.24 -5.92
C PRO A 423 -4.15 -2.95 -4.70
N PHE A 424 -3.90 -4.24 -4.84
CA PHE A 424 -3.37 -5.05 -3.74
C PHE A 424 -2.20 -5.92 -4.21
N PHE A 425 -1.01 -5.52 -3.87
CA PHE A 425 0.25 -6.14 -4.30
C PHE A 425 1.14 -6.60 -3.14
N CYS A 426 0.59 -6.67 -1.92
CA CYS A 426 1.32 -7.13 -0.74
C CYS A 426 1.69 -8.61 -0.88
N ASN A 427 2.96 -8.91 -0.70
CA ASN A 427 3.49 -10.26 -0.57
C ASN A 427 3.65 -10.61 0.92
N PHE A 428 3.46 -11.87 1.30
CA PHE A 428 3.42 -12.26 2.70
C PHE A 428 4.43 -13.35 3.02
N ILE A 429 5.01 -13.27 4.22
CA ILE A 429 5.60 -14.42 4.90
C ILE A 429 4.79 -14.67 6.17
N ILE A 430 4.56 -15.93 6.49
CA ILE A 430 3.82 -16.34 7.68
C ILE A 430 4.82 -16.99 8.63
N PHE A 431 4.86 -16.50 9.87
CA PHE A 431 5.65 -17.10 10.93
C PHE A 431 4.74 -17.84 11.91
N SER A 432 5.18 -19.04 12.29
CA SER A 432 4.48 -19.83 13.29
C SER A 432 5.48 -20.53 14.20
N ASN A 433 5.06 -20.77 15.44
CA ASN A 433 5.75 -21.66 16.37
C ASN A 433 5.12 -23.05 16.38
N ASP A 434 3.96 -23.21 15.75
CA ASP A 434 3.22 -24.48 15.66
C ASP A 434 3.27 -25.06 14.23
N GLY A 435 3.63 -26.32 14.13
CA GLY A 435 3.64 -27.07 12.87
C GLY A 435 2.24 -27.27 12.28
N ASP A 436 1.19 -27.21 13.09
CA ASP A 436 -0.20 -27.42 12.65
C ASP A 436 -0.92 -26.10 12.32
N CYS A 437 -0.16 -25.04 12.03
CA CYS A 437 -0.65 -23.69 11.82
C CYS A 437 -1.57 -23.48 10.60
N LEU A 438 -1.65 -24.43 9.68
CA LEU A 438 -2.50 -24.34 8.50
C LEU A 438 -3.22 -25.66 8.24
N HIS A 439 -4.44 -25.56 7.75
CA HIS A 439 -5.15 -26.72 7.21
C HIS A 439 -4.85 -26.87 5.71
N LEU A 440 -4.00 -27.84 5.36
CA LEU A 440 -3.53 -28.06 3.99
C LEU A 440 -4.07 -29.38 3.43
N THR A 441 -4.31 -29.37 2.12
CA THR A 441 -4.63 -30.56 1.33
C THR A 441 -3.53 -30.80 0.30
N LYS A 442 -3.47 -31.98 -0.30
CA LYS A 442 -2.48 -32.32 -1.36
C LYS A 442 -2.51 -31.34 -2.54
N ASP A 443 -3.67 -30.71 -2.80
CA ASP A 443 -3.86 -29.74 -3.88
C ASP A 443 -3.54 -28.30 -3.49
N SER A 444 -3.20 -28.04 -2.23
CA SER A 444 -2.81 -26.71 -1.77
C SER A 444 -1.54 -26.25 -2.50
N ARG A 445 -1.62 -25.12 -3.20
CA ARG A 445 -0.54 -24.60 -4.06
C ARG A 445 -0.02 -23.22 -3.64
N ARG A 446 -0.50 -22.71 -2.50
CA ARG A 446 -0.26 -21.33 -2.08
C ARG A 446 0.75 -21.19 -0.95
N TYR A 447 1.29 -22.27 -0.47
CA TYR A 447 2.15 -22.25 0.71
C TYR A 447 3.44 -23.03 0.47
N LEU A 448 4.59 -22.37 0.62
CA LEU A 448 5.90 -23.00 0.76
C LEU A 448 6.14 -23.24 2.25
N ILE A 449 6.17 -24.48 2.67
CA ILE A 449 6.35 -24.83 4.07
C ILE A 449 7.84 -25.10 4.35
N ILE A 450 8.34 -24.46 5.37
CA ILE A 450 9.72 -24.60 5.83
C ILE A 450 9.70 -24.80 7.34
N GLN A 451 10.19 -25.93 7.81
CA GLN A 451 10.40 -26.19 9.21
C GLN A 451 11.88 -26.00 9.55
N VAL A 452 12.18 -25.01 10.40
CA VAL A 452 13.53 -24.81 10.94
C VAL A 452 13.82 -25.95 11.91
N LYS A 453 14.90 -26.66 11.66
CA LYS A 453 15.28 -27.86 12.44
C LYS A 453 16.27 -27.56 13.57
N GLN A 454 16.91 -26.39 13.49
CA GLN A 454 17.93 -25.94 14.44
C GLN A 454 17.30 -25.56 15.78
N THR A 455 17.97 -25.87 16.84
CA THR A 455 17.63 -25.42 18.18
C THR A 455 18.00 -23.96 18.38
N GLN A 456 17.44 -23.33 19.41
CA GLN A 456 17.75 -21.94 19.74
C GLN A 456 19.23 -21.75 20.08
N ASP A 457 19.85 -22.72 20.79
CA ASP A 457 21.26 -22.65 21.16
C ASP A 457 22.17 -22.69 19.93
N GLU A 458 21.91 -23.58 18.97
CA GLU A 458 22.64 -23.66 17.69
C GLU A 458 22.50 -22.36 16.88
N ILE A 459 21.32 -21.73 16.90
CA ILE A 459 21.07 -20.45 16.20
C ILE A 459 21.87 -19.34 16.87
N ASN A 460 21.86 -19.27 18.20
CA ASN A 460 22.60 -18.26 18.94
C ASN A 460 24.11 -18.41 18.72
N GLU A 461 24.64 -19.64 18.81
CA GLU A 461 26.06 -19.93 18.55
C GLU A 461 26.47 -19.50 17.13
N LYS A 462 25.63 -19.80 16.13
CA LYS A 462 25.90 -19.41 14.76
C LYS A 462 25.86 -17.91 14.53
N LEU A 463 24.96 -17.19 15.20
CA LEU A 463 24.88 -15.73 15.16
C LEU A 463 26.07 -15.05 15.86
N ASP A 464 26.50 -15.60 16.99
CA ASP A 464 27.62 -15.06 17.77
C ASP A 464 28.98 -15.21 17.06
N SER A 465 29.05 -16.00 15.97
CA SER A 465 30.25 -16.14 15.13
C SER A 465 30.59 -14.94 14.23
N GLY A 466 30.00 -13.74 14.49
CA GLY A 466 30.19 -12.50 13.73
C GLY A 466 29.14 -12.26 12.64
N THR A 467 28.32 -13.25 12.32
CA THR A 467 27.24 -13.12 11.33
C THR A 467 26.15 -12.15 11.81
N LYS A 468 25.91 -12.08 13.11
CA LYS A 468 24.92 -11.17 13.71
C LYS A 468 25.24 -9.72 13.42
N ASP A 469 26.50 -9.32 13.55
CA ASP A 469 26.92 -7.93 13.34
C ASP A 469 26.73 -7.53 11.87
N LEU A 470 27.02 -8.44 10.93
CA LEU A 470 26.77 -8.20 9.49
C LEU A 470 25.28 -8.07 9.17
N ILE A 471 24.43 -8.89 9.80
CA ILE A 471 22.96 -8.78 9.63
C ILE A 471 22.46 -7.47 10.25
N LEU A 472 22.93 -7.09 11.44
CA LEU A 472 22.55 -5.85 12.09
C LEU A 472 23.00 -4.61 11.30
N ASP A 473 24.22 -4.64 10.75
CA ASP A 473 24.69 -3.60 9.83
C ASP A 473 23.77 -3.51 8.59
N ALA A 474 23.36 -4.64 8.01
CA ALA A 474 22.42 -4.65 6.90
C ALA A 474 21.00 -4.13 7.25
N LEU A 475 20.65 -3.99 8.54
CA LEU A 475 19.40 -3.34 8.94
C LEU A 475 19.51 -1.82 8.99
N GLU A 476 20.73 -1.27 9.05
CA GLU A 476 20.96 0.17 9.04
C GLU A 476 20.75 0.76 7.64
N PHE A 477 19.94 1.80 7.56
CA PHE A 477 19.64 2.45 6.28
C PHE A 477 20.90 3.07 5.67
N GLY A 478 21.23 2.67 4.45
CA GLY A 478 22.38 3.20 3.70
C GLY A 478 23.72 2.56 4.08
N SER A 479 23.74 1.52 4.92
CA SER A 479 24.96 0.74 5.17
C SER A 479 25.45 0.05 3.90
N ASP A 480 26.72 -0.31 3.87
CA ASP A 480 27.27 -1.00 2.69
C ASP A 480 26.68 -2.40 2.53
N GLN A 481 26.40 -3.09 3.63
CA GLN A 481 25.79 -4.42 3.57
C GLN A 481 24.39 -4.41 2.93
N ILE A 482 23.54 -3.41 3.23
CA ILE A 482 22.21 -3.35 2.59
C ILE A 482 22.31 -3.02 1.09
N LYS A 483 23.28 -2.19 0.68
CA LYS A 483 23.53 -1.91 -0.74
C LYS A 483 23.99 -3.17 -1.49
N HIS A 484 24.93 -3.93 -0.90
CA HIS A 484 25.41 -5.19 -1.44
C HIS A 484 24.30 -6.24 -1.55
N LEU A 485 23.46 -6.37 -0.52
CA LEU A 485 22.31 -7.27 -0.55
C LEU A 485 21.28 -6.85 -1.62
N LEU A 486 21.01 -5.56 -1.75
CA LEU A 486 20.14 -5.06 -2.80
C LEU A 486 20.71 -5.40 -4.19
N HIS A 487 22.01 -5.19 -4.39
CA HIS A 487 22.68 -5.58 -5.63
C HIS A 487 22.56 -7.08 -5.89
N HIS A 488 22.79 -7.92 -4.87
CA HIS A 488 22.64 -9.38 -4.99
C HIS A 488 21.21 -9.74 -5.45
N PHE A 489 20.16 -9.28 -4.76
CA PHE A 489 18.79 -9.63 -5.09
C PHE A 489 18.30 -9.05 -6.42
N LEU A 490 18.84 -7.93 -6.89
CA LEU A 490 18.57 -7.41 -8.23
C LEU A 490 19.15 -8.30 -9.34
N ASN A 491 20.20 -9.06 -9.05
CA ASN A 491 20.90 -9.91 -10.02
C ASN A 491 20.58 -11.40 -9.91
N VAL A 492 19.75 -11.82 -8.94
CA VAL A 492 19.27 -13.20 -8.85
C VAL A 492 18.41 -13.53 -10.07
N GLU A 493 18.77 -14.58 -10.81
CA GLU A 493 17.99 -15.06 -11.96
C GLU A 493 16.74 -15.81 -11.52
N ILE A 494 15.57 -15.35 -11.94
CA ILE A 494 14.29 -16.03 -11.73
C ILE A 494 13.89 -16.75 -13.00
N LYS A 495 14.17 -18.05 -13.05
CA LYS A 495 13.77 -18.89 -14.17
C LYS A 495 12.25 -19.00 -14.20
N ASP A 496 11.63 -18.80 -15.36
CA ASP A 496 10.17 -18.83 -15.56
C ASP A 496 9.38 -18.07 -14.48
N ALA A 497 9.52 -16.74 -14.48
CA ALA A 497 8.83 -15.87 -13.53
C ALA A 497 7.30 -16.07 -13.49
N LYS A 498 6.67 -16.53 -14.58
CA LYS A 498 5.22 -16.78 -14.62
C LYS A 498 4.84 -18.06 -13.86
N ALA A 499 5.63 -19.13 -13.98
CA ALA A 499 5.41 -20.35 -13.21
C ALA A 499 5.72 -20.10 -11.73
N PHE A 500 6.80 -19.41 -11.44
CA PHE A 500 7.19 -19.02 -10.09
C PHE A 500 6.07 -18.26 -9.35
N GLN A 501 5.43 -17.30 -10.00
CA GLN A 501 4.34 -16.56 -9.38
C GLN A 501 3.14 -17.40 -8.96
N ARG A 502 2.87 -18.52 -9.65
CA ARG A 502 1.57 -19.21 -9.56
C ARG A 502 1.49 -20.25 -8.48
N ASN A 503 2.53 -21.02 -8.29
CA ASN A 503 2.51 -22.22 -7.45
C ASN A 503 3.71 -22.24 -6.51
N ALA A 504 3.45 -22.48 -5.24
CA ALA A 504 4.49 -22.76 -4.27
C ALA A 504 5.17 -24.09 -4.57
N PRO A 505 6.48 -24.21 -4.37
CA PRO A 505 7.16 -25.49 -4.35
C PRO A 505 6.62 -26.34 -3.21
N LYS A 506 6.51 -27.67 -3.46
CA LYS A 506 6.07 -28.64 -2.45
C LYS A 506 7.31 -29.30 -1.83
N THR A 507 7.53 -29.03 -0.56
CA THR A 507 8.62 -29.57 0.24
C THR A 507 8.19 -30.82 0.99
N GLU A 508 9.13 -31.56 1.58
CA GLU A 508 8.82 -32.63 2.52
C GLU A 508 7.98 -32.14 3.68
N ASP A 509 8.32 -30.97 4.23
CA ASP A 509 7.57 -30.33 5.31
C ASP A 509 6.12 -30.02 4.92
N PHE A 510 5.87 -29.66 3.65
CA PHE A 510 4.50 -29.51 3.14
C PHE A 510 3.69 -30.81 3.27
N TYR A 511 4.25 -31.93 2.85
CA TYR A 511 3.55 -33.22 2.95
C TYR A 511 3.34 -33.64 4.40
N ASN A 512 4.29 -33.35 5.29
CA ASN A 512 4.17 -33.65 6.72
C ASN A 512 2.98 -32.86 7.33
N ILE A 513 2.81 -31.57 6.99
CA ILE A 513 1.66 -30.79 7.45
C ILE A 513 0.36 -31.29 6.83
N VAL A 514 0.34 -31.67 5.56
CA VAL A 514 -0.85 -32.25 4.92
C VAL A 514 -1.31 -33.49 5.71
N GLU A 515 -0.39 -34.38 6.06
CA GLU A 515 -0.74 -35.58 6.85
C GLU A 515 -1.23 -35.20 8.27
N ARG A 516 -0.63 -34.22 8.94
CA ARG A 516 -1.10 -33.72 10.25
C ARG A 516 -2.45 -33.03 10.15
N SER A 517 -2.73 -32.34 9.05
CA SER A 517 -3.99 -31.62 8.82
C SER A 517 -5.16 -32.54 8.54
N ARG A 518 -4.88 -33.82 8.22
CA ARG A 518 -5.94 -34.77 7.96
C ARG A 518 -6.71 -35.08 9.24
N PRO A 519 -8.04 -35.13 9.18
CA PRO A 519 -8.87 -35.53 10.33
C PRO A 519 -8.41 -36.88 10.89
N ASP A 520 -8.44 -37.04 12.20
CA ASP A 520 -8.03 -38.30 12.87
C ASP A 520 -8.80 -39.51 12.32
N ILE A 521 -10.09 -39.29 12.02
CA ILE A 521 -10.92 -40.32 11.43
C ILE A 521 -10.40 -40.78 10.05
N HIS A 522 -9.87 -39.86 9.22
CA HIS A 522 -9.29 -40.25 7.93
C HIS A 522 -8.06 -41.13 8.11
N ARG A 523 -7.21 -40.85 9.09
CA ARG A 523 -6.03 -41.69 9.41
C ARG A 523 -6.44 -43.05 9.88
N VAL A 524 -7.47 -43.13 10.73
CA VAL A 524 -8.00 -44.42 11.19
C VAL A 524 -8.56 -45.24 10.02
N LEU A 525 -9.30 -44.57 9.11
CA LEU A 525 -9.85 -45.26 7.93
C LEU A 525 -8.75 -45.71 6.94
N ASP A 526 -7.72 -44.90 6.72
CA ASP A 526 -6.58 -45.25 5.89
C ASP A 526 -5.81 -46.43 6.45
N ASP A 527 -5.59 -46.48 7.77
CA ASP A 527 -4.89 -47.53 8.44
C ASP A 527 -5.68 -48.87 8.35
N ARG A 528 -6.99 -48.82 8.57
CA ARG A 528 -7.88 -49.96 8.38
C ARG A 528 -7.86 -50.44 6.92
N LEU A 529 -7.90 -49.51 5.95
CA LEU A 529 -7.83 -49.82 4.52
C LEU A 529 -6.50 -50.48 4.14
N LYS A 530 -5.36 -49.94 4.65
CA LYS A 530 -4.02 -50.43 4.41
C LYS A 530 -3.82 -51.85 4.97
N ASN A 531 -4.36 -52.09 6.17
CA ASN A 531 -4.27 -53.38 6.84
C ASN A 531 -5.35 -54.36 6.36
N ASN A 532 -6.08 -54.02 5.29
CA ASN A 532 -7.19 -54.81 4.75
C ASN A 532 -8.29 -55.11 5.76
N GLN A 533 -8.43 -54.20 6.76
CA GLN A 533 -9.50 -54.26 7.73
C GLN A 533 -10.72 -53.47 7.22
N TRP A 534 -11.89 -54.01 7.49
CA TRP A 534 -13.12 -53.31 7.14
C TRP A 534 -13.24 -52.00 7.95
N PRO A 535 -13.63 -50.89 7.33
CA PRO A 535 -13.80 -49.62 8.07
C PRO A 535 -14.78 -49.70 9.23
N PHE A 536 -15.71 -50.66 9.18
CA PHE A 536 -16.73 -50.93 10.18
C PHE A 536 -16.28 -51.88 11.28
N GLN A 537 -15.10 -51.76 11.83
CA GLN A 537 -14.66 -52.64 12.90
C GLN A 537 -15.32 -52.25 14.20
N PHE A 538 -16.23 -53.11 14.66
CA PHE A 538 -16.77 -53.09 16.00
C PHE A 538 -15.91 -53.97 16.92
N ASP A 539 -15.72 -53.51 18.16
CA ASP A 539 -14.85 -54.19 19.10
C ASP A 539 -15.37 -55.61 19.45
N GLY A 540 -14.67 -56.55 19.00
CA GLY A 540 -14.25 -57.81 19.67
C GLY A 540 -15.22 -58.87 19.94
N LYS A 541 -16.44 -59.01 19.45
CA LYS A 541 -17.26 -60.21 19.66
C LYS A 541 -18.26 -60.48 18.53
N TRP A 542 -17.76 -60.60 17.36
CA TRP A 542 -18.59 -60.98 16.23
C TRP A 542 -18.25 -62.42 15.84
N ASN A 543 -19.04 -63.36 16.29
CA ASN A 543 -18.92 -64.77 15.84
C ASN A 543 -19.90 -65.00 14.71
N GLN A 544 -19.40 -65.59 13.63
CA GLN A 544 -20.25 -66.00 12.54
C GLN A 544 -21.00 -67.24 12.97
N GLU A 545 -22.32 -67.12 13.07
CA GLU A 545 -23.23 -68.24 13.09
C GLU A 545 -24.30 -68.09 11.98
N GLU A 546 -24.85 -69.18 11.52
CA GLU A 546 -25.72 -69.24 10.34
C GLU A 546 -26.96 -68.34 10.43
N ASN A 547 -27.31 -67.71 9.32
CA ASN A 547 -28.51 -66.92 9.18
C ASN A 547 -29.71 -67.75 8.87
N GLU A 548 -30.79 -67.57 9.62
CA GLU A 548 -32.09 -68.10 9.28
C GLU A 548 -32.86 -67.10 8.44
N TYR A 549 -33.24 -67.52 7.22
CA TYR A 549 -34.04 -66.73 6.30
C TYR A 549 -35.51 -67.21 6.35
N LYS A 550 -36.44 -66.28 6.44
CA LYS A 550 -37.88 -66.56 6.19
C LYS A 550 -38.33 -65.80 4.96
N THR A 551 -39.07 -66.49 4.13
CA THR A 551 -39.71 -65.92 2.96
C THR A 551 -41.09 -65.38 3.36
N ASP A 552 -41.37 -64.14 3.11
CA ASP A 552 -42.69 -63.56 3.24
C ASP A 552 -43.64 -64.24 2.23
N LYS A 553 -44.69 -64.85 2.72
CA LYS A 553 -45.60 -65.65 1.89
C LYS A 553 -46.48 -64.81 0.97
N GLU A 554 -46.67 -63.52 1.24
CA GLU A 554 -47.46 -62.65 0.41
C GLU A 554 -46.64 -61.91 -0.66
N THR A 555 -45.41 -61.59 -0.35
CA THR A 555 -44.56 -60.83 -1.24
C THR A 555 -43.45 -61.62 -1.93
N GLY A 556 -43.22 -62.85 -1.52
CA GLY A 556 -42.17 -63.72 -2.03
C GLY A 556 -40.76 -63.25 -1.66
N LYS A 557 -40.60 -62.25 -0.82
CA LYS A 557 -39.30 -61.69 -0.44
C LYS A 557 -38.71 -62.40 0.76
N GLN A 558 -37.46 -62.74 0.68
CA GLN A 558 -36.71 -63.24 1.81
C GLN A 558 -36.31 -62.11 2.76
N TYR A 559 -36.50 -62.31 4.04
CA TYR A 559 -36.02 -61.45 5.11
C TYR A 559 -35.35 -62.27 6.20
N ILE A 560 -34.37 -61.70 6.83
CA ILE A 560 -33.60 -62.35 7.87
C ILE A 560 -34.36 -62.31 9.18
N THR A 561 -34.53 -63.45 9.82
CA THR A 561 -35.32 -63.54 11.09
C THR A 561 -34.46 -63.72 12.31
N ASN A 562 -33.25 -64.19 12.14
CA ASN A 562 -32.33 -64.41 13.24
C ASN A 562 -30.90 -64.05 12.81
N THR A 563 -30.21 -63.31 13.62
CA THR A 563 -28.92 -62.70 13.33
C THR A 563 -27.88 -63.49 14.10
N LYS A 564 -27.07 -64.21 13.38
CA LYS A 564 -25.84 -64.80 13.93
C LYS A 564 -24.63 -64.09 13.24
N TYR A 565 -23.67 -63.70 14.04
CA TYR A 565 -22.60 -62.82 13.62
C TYR A 565 -21.49 -63.55 12.85
N ARG A 566 -21.10 -63.06 11.70
CA ARG A 566 -19.90 -63.50 10.97
C ARG A 566 -18.68 -62.64 11.27
N THR A 567 -17.58 -63.25 11.65
CA THR A 567 -16.27 -62.66 11.65
C THR A 567 -15.66 -62.71 10.25
N LYS A 568 -16.14 -61.98 9.29
CA LYS A 568 -15.41 -61.81 8.05
C LYS A 568 -15.23 -60.35 7.74
N GLN A 569 -14.03 -59.95 8.01
CA GLN A 569 -13.53 -58.58 7.82
C GLN A 569 -12.92 -58.44 6.44
N CYS A 570 -13.70 -58.57 5.39
CA CYS A 570 -13.20 -58.30 4.05
C CYS A 570 -13.72 -56.98 3.55
N PHE A 571 -12.85 -56.13 3.10
CA PHE A 571 -13.22 -54.90 2.44
C PHE A 571 -13.93 -55.22 1.12
N SER A 572 -15.15 -54.68 0.92
CA SER A 572 -15.95 -54.98 -0.29
C SER A 572 -15.47 -54.29 -1.57
N GLY A 573 -14.41 -53.49 -1.51
CA GLY A 573 -13.98 -52.64 -2.62
C GLY A 573 -14.82 -51.37 -2.80
N MET A 574 -15.99 -51.30 -2.19
CA MET A 574 -16.93 -50.20 -2.31
C MET A 574 -17.36 -49.71 -0.93
N VAL A 575 -17.73 -48.42 -0.85
CA VAL A 575 -18.25 -47.81 0.38
C VAL A 575 -19.45 -46.90 0.06
N VAL A 576 -20.50 -47.01 0.84
CA VAL A 576 -21.59 -46.03 0.91
C VAL A 576 -21.30 -45.10 2.11
N ALA A 577 -21.09 -43.82 1.85
CA ALA A 577 -20.64 -42.90 2.88
C ALA A 577 -21.61 -42.78 4.09
N SER A 578 -22.91 -42.90 3.88
CA SER A 578 -23.90 -42.90 4.96
C SER A 578 -23.74 -44.09 5.88
N ASP A 579 -23.52 -45.27 5.30
CA ASP A 579 -23.42 -46.52 6.06
C ASP A 579 -22.12 -46.55 6.86
N LEU A 580 -21.02 -46.04 6.26
CA LEU A 580 -19.75 -45.87 6.94
C LEU A 580 -19.88 -44.91 8.12
N TYR A 581 -20.56 -43.80 7.95
CA TYR A 581 -20.82 -42.84 9.03
C TYR A 581 -21.59 -43.47 10.18
N GLU A 582 -22.75 -44.12 9.87
CA GLU A 582 -23.61 -44.77 10.89
C GLU A 582 -22.86 -45.84 11.67
N SER A 583 -21.94 -46.53 11.01
CA SER A 583 -21.10 -47.54 11.64
C SER A 583 -20.01 -46.91 12.56
N LEU A 584 -19.33 -45.88 12.10
CA LEU A 584 -18.28 -45.23 12.86
C LEU A 584 -18.76 -44.51 14.12
N ILE A 585 -19.97 -43.96 14.09
CA ILE A 585 -20.55 -43.36 15.30
C ILE A 585 -20.94 -44.36 16.38
N GLN A 586 -21.03 -45.64 16.03
CA GLN A 586 -21.27 -46.75 16.96
C GLN A 586 -19.94 -47.37 17.45
N ASP A 587 -18.80 -47.02 16.86
CA ASP A 587 -17.53 -47.54 17.27
C ASP A 587 -17.13 -47.07 18.67
N PRO A 588 -16.92 -47.98 19.64
CA PRO A 588 -16.68 -47.57 21.03
C PRO A 588 -15.31 -46.92 21.25
N ILE A 589 -14.38 -47.06 20.33
CA ILE A 589 -13.03 -46.54 20.41
C ILE A 589 -12.97 -45.08 19.90
N LEU A 590 -13.88 -44.73 18.98
CA LEU A 590 -13.87 -43.45 18.33
C LEU A 590 -14.71 -42.42 19.11
N LYS A 591 -14.19 -41.18 19.21
CA LYS A 591 -14.94 -40.07 19.83
C LYS A 591 -16.00 -39.57 18.85
N LYS A 592 -17.28 -39.85 19.11
CA LYS A 592 -18.44 -39.55 18.25
C LYS A 592 -18.54 -38.06 17.87
N GLU A 593 -18.14 -37.15 18.76
CA GLU A 593 -18.19 -35.68 18.56
C GLU A 593 -17.31 -35.17 17.42
N TYR A 594 -16.29 -35.95 17.01
CA TYR A 594 -15.36 -35.60 15.93
C TYR A 594 -15.69 -36.30 14.61
N ILE A 595 -16.76 -37.11 14.55
CA ILE A 595 -17.18 -37.82 13.34
C ILE A 595 -18.38 -37.12 12.75
N THR A 596 -18.21 -36.54 11.55
CA THR A 596 -19.31 -35.93 10.80
C THR A 596 -19.51 -36.61 9.46
N ARG A 597 -20.72 -36.52 8.89
CA ARG A 597 -21.02 -37.06 7.56
C ARG A 597 -20.15 -36.45 6.48
N ASP A 598 -19.87 -35.16 6.58
CA ASP A 598 -19.02 -34.46 5.62
C ASP A 598 -17.58 -35.00 5.63
N LEU A 599 -17.00 -35.27 6.80
CA LEU A 599 -15.65 -35.84 6.90
C LEU A 599 -15.59 -37.24 6.28
N ILE A 600 -16.63 -38.05 6.47
CA ILE A 600 -16.68 -39.39 5.86
C ILE A 600 -16.86 -39.28 4.35
N LEU A 601 -17.69 -38.38 3.87
CA LEU A 601 -17.85 -38.15 2.44
C LEU A 601 -16.54 -37.61 1.80
N ASP A 602 -15.85 -36.69 2.48
CA ASP A 602 -14.56 -36.18 2.03
C ASP A 602 -13.55 -37.34 1.90
N TRP A 603 -13.46 -38.23 2.90
CA TRP A 603 -12.57 -39.39 2.83
C TRP A 603 -12.93 -40.31 1.67
N CYS A 604 -14.22 -40.62 1.47
CA CYS A 604 -14.68 -41.43 0.36
C CYS A 604 -14.34 -40.82 -0.99
N THR A 605 -14.43 -39.51 -1.07
CA THR A 605 -14.11 -38.74 -2.29
C THR A 605 -12.62 -38.69 -2.58
N GLU A 606 -11.79 -38.58 -1.55
CA GLU A 606 -10.33 -38.59 -1.67
C GLU A 606 -9.78 -39.97 -2.12
N ASN A 607 -10.43 -41.04 -1.70
CA ASN A 607 -9.98 -42.42 -1.92
C ASN A 607 -10.73 -43.16 -3.04
N HIS A 608 -11.68 -42.52 -3.74
CA HIS A 608 -12.43 -43.20 -4.80
C HIS A 608 -11.59 -43.42 -6.07
N ILE A 609 -11.84 -44.53 -6.73
CA ILE A 609 -11.41 -44.80 -8.10
C ILE A 609 -12.56 -44.41 -9.02
N PRO A 610 -12.36 -43.59 -10.06
CA PRO A 610 -13.42 -43.20 -10.97
C PRO A 610 -14.07 -44.43 -11.64
N TRP A 611 -15.39 -44.49 -11.64
CA TRP A 611 -16.10 -45.51 -12.41
C TRP A 611 -15.85 -45.33 -13.92
N PRO A 612 -16.06 -46.32 -14.76
CA PRO A 612 -15.80 -46.25 -16.20
C PRO A 612 -16.48 -45.10 -16.92
N ASN A 613 -17.57 -44.57 -16.37
CA ASN A 613 -18.30 -43.39 -16.87
C ASN A 613 -17.73 -42.05 -16.34
N GLY A 614 -16.61 -42.08 -15.65
CA GLY A 614 -15.94 -40.90 -15.06
C GLY A 614 -16.63 -40.31 -13.84
N LYS A 615 -17.71 -40.89 -13.35
CA LYS A 615 -18.41 -40.39 -12.16
C LYS A 615 -17.75 -40.88 -10.86
N PRO A 616 -17.80 -40.07 -9.79
CA PRO A 616 -17.22 -40.44 -8.49
C PRO A 616 -18.04 -41.52 -7.78
N THR A 617 -19.32 -41.65 -8.08
CA THR A 617 -20.22 -42.62 -7.46
C THR A 617 -21.07 -43.37 -8.48
N LYS A 618 -21.43 -44.57 -8.17
CA LYS A 618 -22.39 -45.40 -8.94
C LYS A 618 -23.55 -45.80 -8.05
N GLN A 619 -24.76 -45.75 -8.55
CA GLN A 619 -25.93 -46.27 -7.84
C GLN A 619 -25.83 -47.81 -7.79
N ILE A 620 -26.10 -48.37 -6.64
CA ILE A 620 -26.18 -49.80 -6.44
C ILE A 620 -27.56 -50.19 -5.92
N MET A 621 -28.07 -51.33 -6.30
CA MET A 621 -29.36 -51.84 -5.88
C MET A 621 -29.19 -52.85 -4.76
N LEU A 622 -29.47 -52.46 -3.54
CA LEU A 622 -29.43 -53.37 -2.40
C LEU A 622 -30.60 -54.33 -2.39
N PRO A 623 -30.44 -55.57 -1.85
CA PRO A 623 -31.54 -56.52 -1.71
C PRO A 623 -32.74 -56.03 -0.92
N ILE A 624 -32.59 -54.98 -0.16
CA ILE A 624 -33.67 -54.34 0.64
C ILE A 624 -34.42 -53.24 -0.13
N ASN A 625 -34.30 -53.18 -1.47
CA ASN A 625 -34.92 -52.20 -2.35
C ASN A 625 -34.51 -50.73 -2.04
N THR A 626 -33.33 -50.53 -1.62
CA THR A 626 -32.69 -49.20 -1.52
C THR A 626 -31.65 -49.05 -2.61
N TYR A 627 -31.41 -47.77 -3.02
CA TYR A 627 -30.52 -47.46 -4.13
C TYR A 627 -29.46 -46.43 -3.73
N PRO A 628 -28.57 -46.77 -2.78
CA PRO A 628 -27.51 -45.86 -2.39
C PRO A 628 -26.51 -45.62 -3.50
N ARG A 629 -25.71 -44.57 -3.39
CA ARG A 629 -24.57 -44.30 -4.23
C ARG A 629 -23.28 -44.77 -3.54
N ALA A 630 -22.54 -45.66 -4.19
CA ALA A 630 -21.29 -46.20 -3.67
C ALA A 630 -20.08 -45.56 -4.34
N HIS A 631 -19.05 -45.30 -3.54
CA HIS A 631 -17.71 -44.97 -4.00
C HIS A 631 -16.92 -46.29 -4.24
N LEU A 632 -16.24 -46.37 -5.38
CA LEU A 632 -15.31 -47.44 -5.66
C LEU A 632 -13.94 -47.10 -5.05
N ILE A 633 -13.49 -47.89 -4.06
CA ILE A 633 -12.21 -47.64 -3.37
C ILE A 633 -11.13 -48.59 -3.89
N ARG A 634 -11.51 -49.87 -4.19
CA ARG A 634 -10.65 -50.83 -4.82
C ARG A 634 -11.42 -51.55 -5.93
N ASP A 635 -10.84 -51.60 -7.13
CA ASP A 635 -11.42 -52.31 -8.28
C ASP A 635 -10.72 -53.66 -8.44
N TYR A 636 -11.27 -54.69 -7.81
CA TYR A 636 -10.79 -56.04 -7.94
C TYR A 636 -11.81 -56.95 -8.61
N GLU A 637 -11.36 -58.13 -9.05
CA GLU A 637 -12.20 -59.08 -9.74
C GLU A 637 -12.95 -60.00 -8.75
N VAL A 638 -14.24 -60.17 -9.03
CA VAL A 638 -15.11 -61.10 -8.31
C VAL A 638 -15.76 -62.01 -9.34
N ASN A 639 -15.52 -63.32 -9.26
CA ASN A 639 -16.03 -64.29 -10.24
C ASN A 639 -15.64 -63.88 -11.69
N ASP A 640 -14.37 -63.55 -11.92
CA ASP A 640 -13.80 -63.13 -13.21
C ASP A 640 -14.35 -61.85 -13.81
N GLU A 641 -15.06 -61.00 -13.03
CA GLU A 641 -15.59 -59.73 -13.44
C GLU A 641 -15.11 -58.61 -12.49
N LYS A 642 -14.63 -57.47 -13.04
CA LYS A 642 -14.23 -56.33 -12.25
C LYS A 642 -15.45 -55.63 -11.63
N LEU A 643 -15.33 -55.18 -10.38
CA LEU A 643 -16.41 -54.41 -9.72
C LEU A 643 -16.87 -53.22 -10.56
N SER A 644 -15.96 -52.53 -11.22
CA SER A 644 -16.28 -51.37 -12.06
C SER A 644 -17.19 -51.69 -13.25
N THR A 645 -17.21 -52.94 -13.72
CA THR A 645 -18.00 -53.40 -14.87
C THR A 645 -19.32 -54.05 -14.50
N MET A 646 -19.50 -54.42 -13.24
CA MET A 646 -20.73 -55.08 -12.74
C MET A 646 -21.97 -54.20 -12.87
N THR A 647 -23.13 -54.83 -13.01
CA THR A 647 -24.46 -54.18 -12.95
C THR A 647 -24.77 -53.66 -11.56
N GLU A 648 -25.75 -52.74 -11.47
CA GLU A 648 -26.18 -52.17 -10.19
C GLU A 648 -26.68 -53.24 -9.21
N GLY A 649 -27.35 -54.26 -9.69
CA GLY A 649 -27.84 -55.37 -8.86
C GLY A 649 -26.73 -56.28 -8.37
N GLN A 650 -25.76 -56.62 -9.22
CA GLN A 650 -24.57 -57.40 -8.84
C GLN A 650 -23.74 -56.66 -7.80
N LEU A 651 -23.48 -55.37 -8.03
CA LEU A 651 -22.79 -54.53 -7.09
C LEU A 651 -23.54 -54.38 -5.74
N GLY A 652 -24.84 -54.21 -5.80
CA GLY A 652 -25.69 -54.16 -4.61
C GLY A 652 -25.62 -55.43 -3.79
N SER A 653 -25.72 -56.60 -4.43
CA SER A 653 -25.58 -57.91 -3.78
C SER A 653 -24.21 -58.09 -3.17
N HIS A 654 -23.15 -57.78 -3.92
CA HIS A 654 -21.77 -57.86 -3.43
C HIS A 654 -21.54 -56.96 -2.22
N TYR A 655 -21.96 -55.70 -2.31
CA TYR A 655 -21.84 -54.73 -1.23
C TYR A 655 -22.62 -55.20 0.01
N TYR A 656 -23.85 -55.66 -0.16
CA TYR A 656 -24.69 -56.11 0.92
C TYR A 656 -24.08 -57.29 1.68
N PHE A 657 -23.63 -58.32 0.96
CA PHE A 657 -22.99 -59.51 1.59
C PHE A 657 -21.66 -59.19 2.28
N HIS A 658 -20.89 -58.23 1.78
CA HIS A 658 -19.62 -57.86 2.41
C HIS A 658 -19.74 -56.79 3.48
N THR A 659 -20.77 -55.92 3.39
CA THR A 659 -20.93 -54.82 4.33
C THR A 659 -21.89 -55.18 5.48
N PHE A 660 -22.95 -55.90 5.16
CA PHE A 660 -24.03 -56.26 6.10
C PHE A 660 -24.01 -57.71 6.60
N ASP A 661 -22.90 -58.38 6.38
CA ASP A 661 -22.67 -59.64 7.11
C ASP A 661 -22.57 -59.42 8.65
N THR A 662 -22.61 -58.18 9.07
CA THR A 662 -22.88 -57.73 10.44
C THR A 662 -24.32 -57.29 10.54
N ILE A 663 -25.20 -58.16 10.84
CA ILE A 663 -26.63 -58.14 10.56
C ILE A 663 -27.46 -57.25 11.49
N GLU A 664 -26.88 -56.81 12.59
CA GLU A 664 -27.62 -55.89 13.48
C GLU A 664 -28.00 -54.58 12.80
N HIS A 665 -27.12 -54.10 11.90
CA HIS A 665 -27.36 -52.88 11.14
C HIS A 665 -28.42 -53.06 10.04
N ALA A 666 -28.40 -54.18 9.35
CA ALA A 666 -29.39 -54.52 8.34
C ALA A 666 -30.78 -54.71 8.95
N ASN A 667 -30.86 -55.30 10.12
CA ASN A 667 -32.13 -55.47 10.86
C ASN A 667 -32.63 -54.15 11.42
N ASN A 668 -31.79 -53.27 11.91
CA ASN A 668 -32.14 -51.95 12.38
C ASN A 668 -32.61 -51.06 11.25
N SER A 669 -31.99 -51.09 10.07
CA SER A 669 -32.42 -50.36 8.90
C SER A 669 -33.77 -50.86 8.34
N VAL A 670 -33.99 -52.16 8.35
CA VAL A 670 -35.27 -52.78 7.96
C VAL A 670 -36.37 -52.57 9.01
N GLN A 671 -36.05 -52.58 10.30
CA GLN A 671 -37.02 -52.22 11.36
C GLN A 671 -37.31 -50.74 11.38
N TYR A 672 -36.32 -49.91 11.11
CA TYR A 672 -36.50 -48.46 10.99
C TYR A 672 -37.44 -48.11 9.83
N SER A 673 -37.21 -48.70 8.67
CA SER A 673 -38.13 -48.52 7.51
C SER A 673 -39.53 -49.12 7.75
N ARG A 674 -39.67 -50.19 8.53
CA ARG A 674 -40.98 -50.77 8.94
C ARG A 674 -41.67 -49.91 9.98
N ASN A 675 -40.99 -49.37 10.95
CA ASN A 675 -41.56 -48.50 11.97
C ASN A 675 -41.96 -47.14 11.41
N GLU A 676 -41.19 -46.56 10.52
CA GLU A 676 -41.54 -45.34 9.79
C GLU A 676 -42.75 -45.55 8.88
N ASN A 677 -42.84 -46.67 8.17
CA ASN A 677 -44.02 -46.97 7.34
C ASN A 677 -45.32 -47.28 8.15
N LYS A 678 -45.20 -47.72 9.43
CA LYS A 678 -46.35 -47.86 10.33
C LYS A 678 -46.81 -46.59 10.99
N GLN A 679 -45.97 -45.59 11.11
CA GLN A 679 -46.29 -44.29 11.72
C GLN A 679 -46.73 -43.23 10.69
N ARG A 680 -46.66 -43.52 9.38
CA ARG A 680 -47.03 -42.55 8.35
C ARG A 680 -48.54 -42.59 8.08
N SER A 681 -49.21 -41.47 8.42
CA SER A 681 -50.53 -41.13 7.92
C SER A 681 -50.56 -41.16 6.37
N PRO A 682 -51.66 -41.56 5.71
CA PRO A 682 -51.73 -41.69 4.26
C PRO A 682 -51.42 -40.44 3.44
N ASN A 683 -51.22 -39.29 4.08
CA ASN A 683 -50.98 -38.00 3.43
C ASN A 683 -49.57 -37.45 3.57
N TYR A 684 -48.62 -38.20 4.10
CA TYR A 684 -47.23 -37.72 4.20
C TYR A 684 -46.41 -38.12 2.98
N LYS A 685 -46.22 -37.16 2.09
CA LYS A 685 -45.19 -37.26 1.04
C LYS A 685 -43.82 -37.08 1.70
N PRO A 686 -42.88 -38.03 1.58
CA PRO A 686 -41.54 -37.86 2.08
C PRO A 686 -40.88 -36.65 1.37
N LYS A 687 -40.37 -35.71 2.13
CA LYS A 687 -39.38 -34.77 1.56
C LYS A 687 -38.23 -35.64 1.06
N GLN A 688 -38.10 -35.74 -0.26
CA GLN A 688 -36.87 -36.21 -0.87
C GLN A 688 -35.77 -35.24 -0.38
N THR A 689 -34.97 -35.69 0.58
CA THR A 689 -33.68 -35.12 0.80
C THR A 689 -32.87 -35.50 -0.43
N ASN A 690 -32.94 -34.66 -1.46
CA ASN A 690 -32.04 -34.70 -2.57
C ASN A 690 -30.65 -34.34 -2.01
N PHE A 691 -29.89 -35.34 -1.66
CA PHE A 691 -28.46 -35.23 -1.61
C PHE A 691 -28.01 -35.12 -3.06
N ASN A 692 -27.89 -33.90 -3.57
CA ASN A 692 -27.11 -33.65 -4.78
C ASN A 692 -25.65 -33.82 -4.38
N TYR A 693 -25.05 -34.95 -4.73
CA TYR A 693 -23.64 -35.21 -4.68
C TYR A 693 -22.98 -34.64 -5.94
#